data_53bfa7723a0ff301c27239e67f4c0c7a
#
_entry.id   53bfa7723a0ff301c27239e67f4c0c7a
#
_cell.length_a   1.000
_cell.length_b   1.000
_cell.length_c   1.000
_cell.angle_alpha   90.00
_cell.angle_beta   90.00
_cell.angle_gamma   90.00
#
_symmetry.space_group_name_H-M   'P 1'
#
loop_
_entity.id
_entity.type
_entity.pdbx_description
1 polymer ?
#
loop_
_entity_poly.entity_id
_entity_poly.type
_entity_poly.pdbx_seq_one_letter_code
_entity_poly.pdbx_strand_id
1 'polypeptide(L)'
;MSGKASRNKPQKKSRKKSRLNCMRPLTGVLAAGLSFSTLAAAQSKEYPKYFTGPQSNGSWVVSDGAVITPAGTQVDLGIRVRAKAIALNPTAKSHTAAVLTLGATQAVEIFDTNTGNVLQNYVTFGTDSSGSYSGIAYSANGQYLVFSQDSSNVTIAKVNAQGLLEDDAQVFVAPNNSFIACFPNSPPASYGNPCGSFYSGYTSYPGGVALSKDGSSAYALLNQNNTLTQIDLTATPPTQGTQIRVGNAPHSIVIASNGTTAYISNEGGRAATQADFQINSAGTEIVADPFVGAAITGTVSVVDLPTMTVLSTISTGLHPTGMAFYGGNLLVANTYSDTISVIDTATNVVGRTINLALPIGVPGQGPAYGAGPNSIAVDSKNAVAYVALYNANAIAVVDLSPGATNPVLGMIPVAYAPSSVVLDATNNTLLVANDKGIGARLSYECDHGVCGYNTHQDNGTVSIVPVPLPGTLQAMTQQVIYNNHWDLAQNIASASGGNPKTKPVALPAKIGDPSLIKHVFLIVRENRTYDQILGDVAAGNGDPSLAVFGDGSAAGGTPVTPNAHLWVQRFPLLDNFYDPSRQSADGHQWIQEGMAPYADDIQSPDWVRSYPGGNAGDALAYQNKGFLFSEAEAAGLPVKIYGEYIENNTYKQPNGSKKEPSWSEFYADSQCFEGGPDCGPPGTPGETTLYYQNTIRSESSIPAVYNYMVRNFPYFDLNIPDQFRVDLWVQDFNNDLAAGTVPAMEQLWIMDDHTTGPPTPQAEQADNDLAVGRIIDYISHSPIWSSSAIFIEEDDAQNGVDHIDGHRSPGYIISPYVVQNGPTDHTYYTQVNMTRTIEQILGLPPMNQFDLIASPMGTDFVKGTPPADNFLPWTHVPNQIPLSQGVGDNIVDDSKDSPAVKTLRKGWLQKKEEISAGKMHKPDSEDPDTVNHFDWYMSTGFTRPYPGEKTVRPASEFNNPAPAGDGDDD
;
A
#
# COMPACT_ATOMS: atom_id res chain seq x y z
N MET A 1 -63.64 57.33 -22.88
CA MET A 1 -63.15 58.73 -22.95
C MET A 1 -61.64 58.64 -22.76
N SER A 2 -60.98 58.77 -23.83
CA SER A 2 -60.05 59.81 -24.33
C SER A 2 -58.77 59.84 -23.51
N GLY A 3 -57.60 59.79 -24.01
CA GLY A 3 -57.01 59.85 -25.34
C GLY A 3 -55.51 60.05 -25.19
N LYS A 4 -54.73 59.45 -26.07
CA LYS A 4 -53.73 60.01 -26.99
C LYS A 4 -52.78 61.06 -26.39
N ALA A 5 -51.46 61.04 -26.67
CA ALA A 5 -50.64 60.67 -27.80
C ALA A 5 -49.14 60.88 -27.38
N SER A 6 -48.20 60.12 -27.84
CA SER A 6 -47.32 60.14 -29.01
C SER A 6 -46.30 61.28 -29.07
N ARG A 7 -45.06 60.85 -29.30
CA ARG A 7 -44.02 61.28 -30.26
C ARG A 7 -42.60 61.37 -29.74
N ASN A 8 -41.80 60.52 -30.23
CA ASN A 8 -40.79 60.71 -31.30
C ASN A 8 -39.34 61.03 -30.86
N LYS A 9 -38.50 60.19 -31.40
CA LYS A 9 -37.03 60.20 -31.52
C LYS A 9 -36.44 61.48 -32.09
N PRO A 10 -35.11 61.71 -31.95
CA PRO A 10 -34.24 61.16 -32.97
C PRO A 10 -32.86 60.64 -32.47
N GLN A 11 -32.32 59.81 -33.38
CA GLN A 11 -30.97 59.26 -33.38
C GLN A 11 -29.89 60.34 -33.53
N LYS A 12 -28.68 60.09 -32.97
CA LYS A 12 -27.41 60.53 -33.62
C LYS A 12 -26.32 59.46 -33.39
N LYS A 13 -25.72 59.02 -34.52
CA LYS A 13 -24.49 58.22 -34.71
C LYS A 13 -23.27 59.00 -34.18
N SER A 14 -22.25 58.33 -33.61
CA SER A 14 -20.90 58.36 -34.15
C SER A 14 -19.83 57.66 -33.28
N ARG A 15 -19.01 56.95 -34.02
CA ARG A 15 -17.55 56.67 -33.89
C ARG A 15 -17.00 55.70 -32.86
N LYS A 16 -16.55 54.60 -33.46
CA LYS A 16 -15.51 53.68 -32.94
C LYS A 16 -14.27 54.43 -32.44
N LYS A 17 -13.82 54.11 -31.23
CA LYS A 17 -12.42 54.14 -30.83
C LYS A 17 -12.09 52.85 -30.08
N SER A 18 -11.24 52.05 -30.68
CA SER A 18 -10.56 50.92 -30.07
C SER A 18 -9.72 51.39 -28.88
N ARG A 19 -9.95 50.83 -27.73
CA ARG A 19 -8.99 50.86 -26.64
C ARG A 19 -8.81 49.39 -26.13
N LEU A 20 -7.60 48.95 -26.23
CA LEU A 20 -7.06 47.82 -25.44
C LEU A 20 -7.46 48.05 -23.97
N ASN A 21 -8.20 47.12 -23.41
CA ASN A 21 -8.33 47.04 -21.97
C ASN A 21 -7.47 45.91 -21.46
N CYS A 22 -6.45 46.28 -20.68
CA CYS A 22 -5.78 45.43 -19.76
C CYS A 22 -6.77 44.57 -18.96
N MET A 23 -6.53 43.29 -18.90
CA MET A 23 -7.17 42.40 -17.95
C MET A 23 -6.82 42.91 -16.54
N ARG A 24 -7.82 43.33 -15.82
CA ARG A 24 -7.75 43.38 -14.36
C ARG A 24 -7.92 41.98 -13.81
N PRO A 25 -7.17 41.58 -12.77
CA PRO A 25 -7.39 40.31 -12.14
C PRO A 25 -8.81 40.25 -11.55
N LEU A 26 -9.54 39.16 -11.81
CA LEU A 26 -10.74 38.80 -11.08
C LEU A 26 -10.35 38.41 -9.63
N THR A 27 -10.18 39.41 -8.77
CA THR A 27 -10.26 39.23 -7.32
C THR A 27 -11.74 39.34 -6.93
N GLY A 28 -12.32 38.21 -6.73
CA GLY A 28 -13.67 38.13 -6.22
C GLY A 28 -14.41 36.91 -6.72
N VAL A 29 -14.51 35.98 -5.85
CA VAL A 29 -15.34 34.78 -5.80
C VAL A 29 -14.52 33.52 -5.75
N LEU A 30 -14.00 33.20 -4.59
CA LEU A 30 -13.91 31.86 -3.99
C LEU A 30 -13.80 32.06 -2.47
N ALA A 31 -14.68 32.90 -1.90
CA ALA A 31 -15.07 32.81 -0.50
C ALA A 31 -16.42 32.10 -0.44
N ALA A 32 -16.59 31.04 -1.22
CA ALA A 32 -17.48 29.97 -0.87
C ALA A 32 -16.61 29.00 -0.10
N GLY A 33 -16.42 29.23 1.19
CA GLY A 33 -16.23 28.10 2.08
C GLY A 33 -17.29 27.10 1.64
N LEU A 34 -16.86 25.91 1.23
CA LEU A 34 -17.74 24.78 1.06
C LEU A 34 -18.46 24.60 2.41
N SER A 35 -19.58 25.33 2.59
CA SER A 35 -20.46 25.06 3.69
C SER A 35 -21.19 23.77 3.33
N PHE A 36 -20.63 22.65 3.77
CA PHE A 36 -21.27 21.34 3.77
C PHE A 36 -22.66 21.34 4.44
N SER A 37 -23.09 22.47 5.01
CA SER A 37 -24.39 22.66 5.64
C SER A 37 -25.59 22.65 4.69
N THR A 38 -25.39 22.66 3.37
CA THR A 38 -26.50 22.56 2.40
C THR A 38 -26.57 21.19 1.69
N LEU A 39 -25.66 20.29 1.93
CA LEU A 39 -25.69 18.91 1.42
C LEU A 39 -26.40 17.93 2.40
N ALA A 40 -26.73 18.36 3.61
CA ALA A 40 -27.38 17.53 4.63
C ALA A 40 -28.85 17.14 4.32
N ALA A 41 -29.34 17.42 3.12
CA ALA A 41 -30.66 16.99 2.65
C ALA A 41 -30.58 16.09 1.40
N ALA A 42 -29.39 15.62 1.01
CA ALA A 42 -29.25 14.61 -0.03
C ALA A 42 -29.49 13.23 0.59
N GLN A 43 -30.36 12.48 -0.06
CA GLN A 43 -30.69 11.09 0.21
C GLN A 43 -29.49 10.30 0.79
N SER A 44 -29.75 9.44 1.76
CA SER A 44 -28.80 8.41 2.14
C SER A 44 -28.36 7.69 0.86
N LYS A 45 -27.16 7.98 0.38
CA LYS A 45 -26.59 7.17 -0.70
C LYS A 45 -26.37 5.80 -0.12
N GLU A 46 -26.90 4.77 -0.75
CA GLU A 46 -26.51 3.39 -0.47
C GLU A 46 -25.01 3.25 -0.65
N TYR A 47 -24.40 2.39 0.11
CA TYR A 47 -23.00 2.04 -0.07
C TYR A 47 -22.80 1.41 -1.44
N PRO A 48 -21.65 1.64 -2.10
CA PRO A 48 -21.44 1.11 -3.44
C PRO A 48 -21.49 -0.41 -3.46
N LYS A 49 -22.08 -0.95 -4.51
CA LYS A 49 -22.19 -2.39 -4.79
C LYS A 49 -21.55 -2.74 -6.14
N TYR A 50 -20.52 -2.01 -6.52
CA TYR A 50 -19.78 -2.29 -7.74
C TYR A 50 -18.65 -3.30 -7.48
N PHE A 51 -18.15 -3.93 -8.53
CA PHE A 51 -16.92 -4.69 -8.48
C PHE A 51 -15.73 -3.83 -8.92
N THR A 52 -14.53 -4.18 -8.46
CA THR A 52 -13.28 -3.67 -9.02
C THR A 52 -13.20 -3.94 -10.52
N GLY A 53 -12.54 -3.04 -11.25
CA GLY A 53 -12.37 -3.13 -12.69
C GLY A 53 -13.20 -2.14 -13.51
N PRO A 54 -13.33 -2.34 -14.85
CA PRO A 54 -13.99 -1.40 -15.74
C PRO A 54 -15.52 -1.36 -15.52
N GLN A 55 -16.07 -0.15 -15.50
CA GLN A 55 -17.48 0.11 -15.28
C GLN A 55 -18.19 0.46 -16.61
N SER A 56 -19.50 0.22 -16.68
CA SER A 56 -20.29 0.45 -17.89
C SER A 56 -20.29 1.91 -18.38
N ASN A 57 -19.99 2.87 -17.50
CA ASN A 57 -19.89 4.29 -17.83
C ASN A 57 -18.49 4.73 -18.33
N GLY A 58 -17.54 3.78 -18.44
CA GLY A 58 -16.17 4.01 -18.88
C GLY A 58 -15.21 4.43 -17.75
N SER A 59 -15.66 4.48 -16.50
CA SER A 59 -14.77 4.62 -15.34
C SER A 59 -14.17 3.26 -14.95
N TRP A 60 -13.18 3.29 -14.04
CA TRP A 60 -12.62 2.11 -13.41
C TRP A 60 -12.79 2.23 -11.90
N VAL A 61 -13.02 1.13 -11.23
CA VAL A 61 -12.92 1.02 -9.78
C VAL A 61 -11.62 0.25 -9.49
N VAL A 62 -10.78 0.82 -8.66
CA VAL A 62 -9.51 0.19 -8.25
C VAL A 62 -9.66 -0.43 -6.87
N SER A 63 -8.68 -1.24 -6.46
CA SER A 63 -8.80 -2.10 -5.27
C SER A 63 -9.03 -1.35 -3.95
N ASP A 64 -8.62 -0.08 -3.84
CA ASP A 64 -8.94 0.77 -2.67
C ASP A 64 -10.33 1.41 -2.71
N GLY A 65 -11.12 1.10 -3.72
CA GLY A 65 -12.47 1.62 -3.93
C GLY A 65 -12.54 2.97 -4.63
N ALA A 66 -11.42 3.59 -4.98
CA ALA A 66 -11.44 4.84 -5.73
C ALA A 66 -11.97 4.62 -7.16
N VAL A 67 -12.68 5.62 -7.65
CA VAL A 67 -13.18 5.63 -9.04
C VAL A 67 -12.21 6.41 -9.92
N ILE A 68 -11.69 5.79 -10.95
CA ILE A 68 -10.73 6.39 -11.86
C ILE A 68 -11.43 6.88 -13.12
N THR A 69 -11.37 8.20 -13.36
CA THR A 69 -11.89 8.87 -14.55
C THR A 69 -10.86 9.88 -15.07
N PRO A 70 -9.72 9.41 -15.57
CA PRO A 70 -8.59 10.27 -15.87
C PRO A 70 -8.90 11.26 -17.01
N ALA A 71 -8.47 12.49 -16.83
CA ALA A 71 -8.60 13.52 -17.88
C ALA A 71 -7.59 13.29 -19.01
N GLY A 72 -7.95 13.73 -20.21
CA GLY A 72 -7.09 13.70 -21.37
C GLY A 72 -6.95 12.31 -22.01
N THR A 73 -5.84 12.10 -22.72
CA THR A 73 -5.52 10.83 -23.39
C THR A 73 -4.69 9.97 -22.43
N GLN A 74 -5.01 8.68 -22.36
CA GLN A 74 -4.24 7.73 -21.58
C GLN A 74 -3.30 6.95 -22.49
N VAL A 75 -2.02 6.89 -22.14
CA VAL A 75 -1.01 6.02 -22.73
C VAL A 75 -0.97 4.75 -21.88
N ASP A 76 -1.26 3.64 -22.48
CA ASP A 76 -1.20 2.31 -21.87
C ASP A 76 0.24 1.80 -21.97
N LEU A 77 0.90 1.54 -20.85
CA LEU A 77 2.27 1.03 -20.80
C LEU A 77 2.34 -0.50 -20.72
N GLY A 78 1.19 -1.16 -20.67
CA GLY A 78 1.10 -2.60 -20.53
C GLY A 78 0.93 -3.06 -19.09
N ILE A 79 0.79 -4.36 -18.93
CA ILE A 79 0.60 -5.02 -17.64
C ILE A 79 1.93 -5.29 -16.92
N ARG A 80 1.89 -5.38 -15.60
CA ARG A 80 3.07 -5.54 -14.73
C ARG A 80 4.09 -4.41 -14.89
N VAL A 81 3.61 -3.25 -15.30
CA VAL A 81 4.44 -2.06 -15.50
C VAL A 81 3.94 -0.95 -14.61
N ARG A 82 4.79 -0.46 -13.72
CA ARG A 82 4.52 0.69 -12.87
C ARG A 82 5.31 1.90 -13.36
N ALA A 83 4.60 3.02 -13.61
CA ALA A 83 5.18 4.26 -14.12
C ALA A 83 5.73 5.11 -12.97
N LYS A 84 7.03 5.22 -12.83
CA LYS A 84 7.69 5.86 -11.68
C LYS A 84 8.03 7.34 -11.89
N ALA A 85 8.65 7.68 -13.00
CA ALA A 85 9.08 9.05 -13.29
C ALA A 85 9.00 9.35 -14.79
N ILE A 86 8.82 10.62 -15.15
CA ILE A 86 8.66 11.05 -16.53
C ILE A 86 9.61 12.20 -16.86
N ALA A 87 10.21 12.18 -18.05
CA ALA A 87 11.03 13.26 -18.59
C ALA A 87 10.58 13.63 -20.00
N LEU A 88 10.42 14.95 -20.24
CA LEU A 88 10.11 15.48 -21.56
C LEU A 88 11.40 15.69 -22.36
N ASN A 89 11.46 15.21 -23.60
CA ASN A 89 12.56 15.48 -24.49
C ASN A 89 12.64 17.00 -24.81
N PRO A 90 13.76 17.67 -24.49
CA PRO A 90 13.88 19.12 -24.70
C PRO A 90 13.95 19.53 -26.16
N THR A 91 14.13 18.57 -27.09
CA THR A 91 14.19 18.85 -28.53
C THR A 91 12.84 19.12 -29.11
N ALA A 92 12.50 20.37 -29.40
CA ALA A 92 11.17 20.83 -29.82
C ALA A 92 10.56 20.10 -31.05
N LYS A 93 11.32 19.32 -31.77
CA LYS A 93 10.85 18.58 -32.96
C LYS A 93 10.60 17.10 -32.71
N SER A 94 11.01 16.57 -31.56
CA SER A 94 10.88 15.14 -31.31
C SER A 94 9.48 14.73 -30.88
N HIS A 95 8.74 15.61 -30.20
CA HIS A 95 7.43 15.33 -29.60
C HIS A 95 7.42 14.02 -28.79
N THR A 96 8.55 13.69 -28.13
CA THR A 96 8.68 12.46 -27.35
C THR A 96 8.86 12.77 -25.86
N ALA A 97 8.41 11.87 -25.02
CA ALA A 97 8.74 11.81 -23.62
C ALA A 97 9.16 10.39 -23.24
N ALA A 98 9.93 10.27 -22.18
CA ALA A 98 10.40 9.03 -21.63
C ALA A 98 9.76 8.81 -20.26
N VAL A 99 9.26 7.60 -20.02
CA VAL A 99 8.75 7.18 -18.72
C VAL A 99 9.66 6.09 -18.16
N LEU A 100 10.13 6.28 -16.94
CA LEU A 100 10.87 5.28 -16.18
C LEU A 100 9.88 4.29 -15.59
N THR A 101 10.12 3.00 -15.76
CA THR A 101 9.23 1.94 -15.32
C THR A 101 9.91 0.96 -14.37
N LEU A 102 9.11 0.37 -13.48
CA LEU A 102 9.53 -0.67 -12.55
C LEU A 102 8.57 -1.85 -12.68
N GLY A 103 9.06 -3.07 -12.54
CA GLY A 103 8.26 -4.30 -12.48
C GLY A 103 8.37 -5.20 -13.72
N ALA A 104 8.28 -4.71 -14.93
CA ALA A 104 8.44 -5.53 -16.13
C ALA A 104 9.90 -5.54 -16.65
N THR A 105 10.11 -6.11 -17.82
CA THR A 105 11.46 -6.24 -18.40
C THR A 105 11.99 -4.96 -19.05
N GLN A 106 11.16 -3.95 -19.26
CA GLN A 106 11.53 -2.66 -19.81
C GLN A 106 11.88 -1.66 -18.69
N ALA A 107 12.95 -0.92 -18.87
CA ALA A 107 13.37 0.11 -17.94
C ALA A 107 12.81 1.50 -18.30
N VAL A 108 12.59 1.77 -19.59
CA VAL A 108 12.10 3.05 -20.10
C VAL A 108 11.18 2.84 -21.29
N GLU A 109 10.05 3.53 -21.30
CA GLU A 109 9.20 3.62 -22.48
C GLU A 109 9.21 5.01 -23.09
N ILE A 110 9.36 5.07 -24.41
CA ILE A 110 9.28 6.31 -25.18
C ILE A 110 7.93 6.39 -25.86
N PHE A 111 7.23 7.49 -25.69
CA PHE A 111 5.93 7.71 -26.33
C PHE A 111 5.86 9.08 -27.03
N ASP A 112 4.97 9.19 -28.02
CA ASP A 112 4.69 10.45 -28.72
C ASP A 112 3.71 11.30 -27.90
N THR A 113 4.10 12.51 -27.54
CA THR A 113 3.33 13.40 -26.66
C THR A 113 2.05 13.99 -27.31
N ASN A 114 1.93 13.92 -28.63
CA ASN A 114 0.74 14.37 -29.34
C ASN A 114 -0.29 13.29 -29.54
N THR A 115 0.16 12.05 -29.79
CA THR A 115 -0.72 10.92 -30.15
C THR A 115 -0.94 9.96 -28.98
N GLY A 116 -0.04 9.91 -28.03
CA GLY A 116 -0.02 8.92 -26.95
C GLY A 116 0.47 7.54 -27.36
N ASN A 117 0.96 7.38 -28.61
CA ASN A 117 1.46 6.08 -29.02
C ASN A 117 2.80 5.76 -28.38
N VAL A 118 2.95 4.57 -27.80
CA VAL A 118 4.25 4.04 -27.39
C VAL A 118 5.07 3.75 -28.67
N LEU A 119 6.25 4.33 -28.71
CA LEU A 119 7.18 4.24 -29.86
C LEU A 119 8.30 3.24 -29.63
N GLN A 120 8.66 3.03 -28.36
CA GLN A 120 9.75 2.14 -27.99
C GLN A 120 9.60 1.69 -26.55
N ASN A 121 9.70 0.38 -26.33
CA ASN A 121 9.95 -0.23 -25.04
C ASN A 121 11.45 -0.52 -25.00
N TYR A 122 12.18 0.22 -24.16
CA TYR A 122 13.64 0.14 -24.13
C TYR A 122 14.09 -0.76 -22.99
N VAL A 123 14.79 -1.81 -23.32
CA VAL A 123 15.50 -2.70 -22.41
C VAL A 123 16.98 -2.41 -22.54
N THR A 124 17.68 -2.21 -21.43
CA THR A 124 19.12 -1.93 -21.44
C THR A 124 19.92 -3.13 -21.96
N PHE A 125 21.09 -2.86 -22.51
CA PHE A 125 22.00 -3.93 -22.97
C PHE A 125 22.68 -4.71 -21.82
N GLY A 126 22.49 -4.25 -20.57
CA GLY A 126 23.00 -4.93 -19.37
C GLY A 126 22.08 -6.05 -18.87
N THR A 127 22.33 -6.47 -17.66
CA THR A 127 21.57 -7.54 -16.99
C THR A 127 20.33 -7.01 -16.28
N ASP A 128 20.36 -5.75 -15.83
CA ASP A 128 19.24 -5.10 -15.14
C ASP A 128 18.39 -4.34 -16.14
N SER A 129 17.11 -4.62 -16.12
CA SER A 129 16.14 -4.00 -17.03
C SER A 129 15.13 -3.09 -16.32
N SER A 130 14.92 -3.25 -15.01
CA SER A 130 14.00 -2.41 -14.23
C SER A 130 14.57 -1.02 -13.93
N GLY A 131 13.72 0.00 -13.96
CA GLY A 131 14.04 1.33 -13.47
C GLY A 131 13.95 1.40 -11.94
N SER A 132 14.51 2.46 -11.34
CA SER A 132 14.26 2.75 -9.93
C SER A 132 12.97 3.60 -9.77
N TYR A 133 12.53 3.83 -8.53
CA TYR A 133 11.32 4.61 -8.28
C TYR A 133 11.42 6.10 -8.60
N SER A 134 12.63 6.59 -8.94
CA SER A 134 12.86 7.97 -9.40
C SER A 134 14.12 8.03 -10.25
N GLY A 135 14.36 9.16 -10.90
CA GLY A 135 15.63 9.42 -11.57
C GLY A 135 15.64 9.15 -13.07
N ILE A 136 15.09 10.07 -13.84
CA ILE A 136 15.20 10.11 -15.30
C ILE A 136 15.39 11.54 -15.77
N ALA A 137 16.36 11.81 -16.64
CA ALA A 137 16.63 13.15 -17.14
C ALA A 137 17.26 13.14 -18.54
N TYR A 138 16.75 14.00 -19.43
CA TYR A 138 17.43 14.30 -20.69
C TYR A 138 18.56 15.31 -20.51
N SER A 139 19.62 15.16 -21.28
CA SER A 139 20.60 16.24 -21.46
C SER A 139 19.95 17.47 -22.11
N ALA A 140 20.44 18.68 -21.79
CA ALA A 140 19.85 19.93 -22.28
C ALA A 140 19.75 20.03 -23.80
N ASN A 141 20.62 19.33 -24.54
CA ASN A 141 20.62 19.23 -26.00
C ASN A 141 19.80 18.06 -26.54
N GLY A 142 19.19 17.23 -25.67
CA GLY A 142 18.39 16.05 -26.01
C GLY A 142 19.18 14.89 -26.65
N GLN A 143 20.51 14.87 -26.54
CA GLN A 143 21.36 13.83 -27.14
C GLN A 143 21.51 12.58 -26.26
N TYR A 144 21.27 12.72 -24.97
CA TYR A 144 21.34 11.63 -23.99
C TYR A 144 20.12 11.62 -23.10
N LEU A 145 19.71 10.42 -22.71
CA LEU A 145 18.82 10.17 -21.58
C LEU A 145 19.65 9.44 -20.51
N VAL A 146 19.60 9.94 -19.30
CA VAL A 146 20.20 9.30 -18.13
C VAL A 146 19.11 8.86 -17.19
N PHE A 147 19.16 7.60 -16.73
CA PHE A 147 18.20 7.07 -15.78
C PHE A 147 18.84 6.08 -14.82
N SER A 148 18.28 6.00 -13.62
CA SER A 148 18.69 5.07 -12.57
C SER A 148 17.93 3.75 -12.68
N GLN A 149 18.57 2.67 -12.20
CA GLN A 149 18.00 1.34 -12.13
C GLN A 149 17.84 0.90 -10.66
N ASP A 150 17.04 -0.11 -10.44
CA ASP A 150 16.72 -0.62 -9.11
C ASP A 150 17.88 -1.26 -8.33
N SER A 151 18.96 -1.53 -9.01
CA SER A 151 20.20 -2.12 -8.50
C SER A 151 21.25 -1.08 -8.09
N SER A 152 22.45 -1.18 -8.66
CA SER A 152 23.54 -0.21 -8.46
C SER A 152 24.01 0.42 -9.77
N ASN A 153 23.13 0.53 -10.75
CA ASN A 153 23.46 1.02 -12.07
C ASN A 153 22.76 2.35 -12.41
N VAL A 154 23.46 3.20 -13.15
CA VAL A 154 22.93 4.36 -13.84
C VAL A 154 23.20 4.18 -15.33
N THR A 155 22.16 4.24 -16.13
CA THR A 155 22.24 4.06 -17.59
C THR A 155 22.28 5.41 -18.29
N ILE A 156 23.19 5.54 -19.27
CA ILE A 156 23.33 6.67 -20.17
C ILE A 156 23.04 6.19 -21.58
N ALA A 157 21.84 6.45 -22.08
CA ALA A 157 21.42 6.06 -23.43
C ALA A 157 21.56 7.24 -24.41
N LYS A 158 22.00 6.97 -25.65
CA LYS A 158 21.98 7.95 -26.73
C LYS A 158 20.58 8.13 -27.27
N VAL A 159 20.22 9.33 -27.64
CA VAL A 159 18.93 9.67 -28.24
C VAL A 159 19.15 10.03 -29.71
N ASN A 160 18.48 9.31 -30.61
CA ASN A 160 18.57 9.57 -32.05
C ASN A 160 17.68 10.74 -32.51
N ALA A 161 17.75 11.05 -33.81
CA ALA A 161 17.00 12.16 -34.39
C ALA A 161 15.46 12.00 -34.32
N GLN A 162 14.96 10.79 -34.11
CA GLN A 162 13.54 10.45 -33.91
C GLN A 162 13.11 10.55 -32.46
N GLY A 163 14.05 10.79 -31.52
CA GLY A 163 13.79 10.82 -30.08
C GLY A 163 13.81 9.45 -29.40
N LEU A 164 14.21 8.39 -30.11
CA LEU A 164 14.33 7.03 -29.63
C LEU A 164 15.71 6.76 -29.04
N LEU A 165 15.79 5.80 -28.13
CA LEU A 165 17.04 5.42 -27.50
C LEU A 165 17.79 4.41 -28.35
N GLU A 166 19.12 4.62 -28.40
CA GLU A 166 20.09 3.74 -29.05
C GLU A 166 21.29 3.61 -28.13
N ASP A 167 22.04 2.54 -28.22
CA ASP A 167 23.30 2.32 -27.51
C ASP A 167 23.35 2.90 -26.10
N ASP A 168 23.56 2.12 -25.12
CA ASP A 168 23.73 2.62 -23.76
C ASP A 168 25.12 2.32 -23.18
N ALA A 169 25.44 3.01 -22.08
CA ALA A 169 26.53 2.68 -21.21
C ALA A 169 26.00 2.62 -19.79
N GLN A 170 26.17 1.50 -19.16
CA GLN A 170 25.84 1.34 -17.74
C GLN A 170 27.05 1.72 -16.89
N VAL A 171 26.83 2.54 -15.87
CA VAL A 171 27.82 2.93 -14.89
C VAL A 171 27.43 2.30 -13.56
N PHE A 172 28.23 1.35 -13.10
CA PHE A 172 28.10 0.82 -11.76
C PHE A 172 28.50 1.89 -10.76
N VAL A 173 27.53 2.33 -9.95
CA VAL A 173 27.72 3.32 -8.89
C VAL A 173 27.87 2.59 -7.56
N ALA A 174 29.12 2.36 -7.18
CA ALA A 174 29.47 1.55 -6.04
C ALA A 174 28.84 2.06 -4.74
N PRO A 175 28.19 1.20 -3.94
CA PRO A 175 27.72 1.58 -2.64
C PRO A 175 28.86 1.99 -1.71
N ASN A 176 28.64 3.00 -0.90
CA ASN A 176 29.61 3.48 0.07
C ASN A 176 29.01 3.56 1.47
N ASN A 177 29.13 2.49 2.20
CA ASN A 177 28.56 2.36 3.55
C ASN A 177 29.34 3.11 4.65
N SER A 178 30.48 3.75 4.30
CA SER A 178 31.27 4.54 5.27
C SER A 178 30.53 5.78 5.79
N PHE A 179 29.47 6.20 5.11
CA PHE A 179 28.64 7.34 5.47
C PHE A 179 27.39 6.96 6.28
N ILE A 180 27.17 5.70 6.56
CA ILE A 180 26.06 5.24 7.38
C ILE A 180 26.47 5.42 8.84
N ALA A 181 25.76 6.29 9.56
CA ALA A 181 25.97 6.48 10.99
C ALA A 181 25.21 5.42 11.77
N CYS A 182 25.92 4.71 12.64
CA CYS A 182 25.29 3.79 13.58
C CYS A 182 25.75 4.07 15.00
N PHE A 183 24.82 4.13 15.91
CA PHE A 183 25.05 4.39 17.34
C PHE A 183 24.60 3.20 18.20
N PRO A 184 25.48 2.23 18.46
CA PRO A 184 25.12 0.96 19.11
C PRO A 184 24.50 1.10 20.51
N ASN A 185 24.53 2.27 21.09
CA ASN A 185 23.97 2.58 22.40
C ASN A 185 22.79 3.57 22.33
N SER A 186 22.17 3.75 21.17
CA SER A 186 20.96 4.56 21.07
C SER A 186 19.83 3.95 21.90
N PRO A 187 19.07 4.76 22.61
CA PRO A 187 18.06 4.25 23.51
C PRO A 187 16.85 3.69 22.75
N PRO A 188 16.27 2.65 23.36
CA PRO A 188 16.90 1.77 24.33
C PRO A 188 17.58 0.60 23.61
N ALA A 189 18.68 0.12 24.14
CA ALA A 189 19.38 -1.08 23.64
C ALA A 189 18.50 -2.36 23.55
N SER A 190 17.24 -2.24 23.90
CA SER A 190 16.22 -3.27 23.90
C SER A 190 15.34 -3.27 22.61
N TYR A 191 15.39 -2.26 21.77
CA TYR A 191 14.69 -2.21 20.51
C TYR A 191 15.63 -2.69 19.39
N GLY A 192 15.71 -3.98 19.15
CA GLY A 192 16.56 -4.58 18.11
C GLY A 192 18.07 -4.35 18.30
N ASN A 193 18.87 -4.82 17.38
CA ASN A 193 20.31 -4.52 17.32
C ASN A 193 20.58 -3.51 16.21
N PRO A 194 20.64 -2.21 16.54
CA PRO A 194 20.72 -1.15 15.52
C PRO A 194 22.00 -1.21 14.67
N CYS A 195 23.03 -1.93 15.14
CA CYS A 195 24.31 -2.02 14.45
C CYS A 195 24.65 -3.45 14.05
N GLY A 196 23.67 -4.27 13.80
CA GLY A 196 23.88 -5.63 13.33
C GLY A 196 24.50 -5.70 11.92
N SER A 197 24.79 -6.89 11.47
CA SER A 197 25.48 -7.22 10.22
C SER A 197 24.72 -6.84 8.93
N PHE A 198 23.79 -5.92 9.00
CA PHE A 198 22.94 -5.50 7.89
C PHE A 198 23.67 -4.80 6.73
N TYR A 199 24.91 -4.39 6.91
CA TYR A 199 25.60 -3.48 5.96
C TYR A 199 26.46 -4.17 4.91
N SER A 200 26.53 -5.48 4.89
CA SER A 200 27.29 -6.20 3.88
C SER A 200 26.36 -6.74 2.79
N GLY A 201 26.27 -6.07 1.66
CA GLY A 201 25.57 -6.56 0.48
C GLY A 201 24.47 -5.68 -0.09
N TYR A 202 24.21 -4.53 0.48
CA TYR A 202 23.23 -3.60 -0.07
C TYR A 202 23.66 -3.02 -1.42
N THR A 203 22.69 -2.83 -2.31
CA THR A 203 22.83 -2.04 -3.52
C THR A 203 22.99 -0.56 -3.17
N SER A 204 23.34 0.29 -4.13
CA SER A 204 23.30 1.74 -3.92
C SER A 204 21.90 2.32 -4.11
N TYR A 205 21.04 1.60 -4.79
CA TYR A 205 19.68 1.99 -5.15
C TYR A 205 19.63 3.44 -5.64
N PRO A 206 20.17 3.71 -6.87
CA PRO A 206 20.23 5.05 -7.38
C PRO A 206 18.82 5.63 -7.56
N GLY A 207 18.60 6.83 -7.03
CA GLY A 207 17.36 7.59 -7.17
C GLY A 207 17.49 8.70 -8.20
N GLY A 208 17.15 9.93 -7.81
CA GLY A 208 17.15 11.10 -8.70
C GLY A 208 18.46 11.35 -9.43
N VAL A 209 18.37 11.73 -10.70
CA VAL A 209 19.51 12.07 -11.55
C VAL A 209 19.37 13.48 -12.14
N ALA A 210 20.49 14.15 -12.37
CA ALA A 210 20.54 15.42 -13.08
C ALA A 210 21.81 15.51 -13.93
N LEU A 211 21.77 16.32 -15.00
CA LEU A 211 22.93 16.54 -15.86
C LEU A 211 23.45 17.98 -15.74
N SER A 212 24.77 18.12 -15.81
CA SER A 212 25.38 19.42 -15.97
C SER A 212 24.92 20.09 -17.27
N LYS A 213 24.83 21.41 -17.27
CA LYS A 213 24.34 22.18 -18.41
C LYS A 213 25.14 21.97 -19.70
N ASP A 214 26.46 21.74 -19.57
CA ASP A 214 27.39 21.47 -20.67
C ASP A 214 27.39 19.99 -21.11
N GLY A 215 26.69 19.11 -20.39
CA GLY A 215 26.62 17.68 -20.68
C GLY A 215 27.91 16.91 -20.36
N SER A 216 28.86 17.51 -19.61
CA SER A 216 30.11 16.84 -19.24
C SER A 216 29.98 15.89 -18.05
N SER A 217 28.98 16.10 -17.21
CA SER A 217 28.73 15.29 -15.99
C SER A 217 27.28 14.97 -15.81
N ALA A 218 27.01 13.79 -15.27
CA ALA A 218 25.75 13.47 -14.62
C ALA A 218 25.96 13.36 -13.10
N TYR A 219 24.90 13.53 -12.36
CA TYR A 219 24.86 13.42 -10.91
C TYR A 219 23.75 12.46 -10.54
N ALA A 220 24.05 11.47 -9.71
CA ALA A 220 23.08 10.48 -9.24
C ALA A 220 23.04 10.46 -7.71
N LEU A 221 21.85 10.32 -7.17
CA LEU A 221 21.63 10.14 -5.75
C LEU A 221 21.64 8.64 -5.44
N LEU A 222 22.47 8.23 -4.49
CA LEU A 222 22.47 6.87 -4.00
C LEU A 222 21.62 6.84 -2.74
N ASN A 223 20.33 6.52 -2.93
CA ASN A 223 19.32 6.64 -1.89
C ASN A 223 19.67 5.82 -0.65
N GLN A 224 20.07 4.55 -0.84
CA GLN A 224 20.41 3.66 0.26
C GLN A 224 21.72 3.98 0.96
N ASN A 225 22.63 4.71 0.28
CA ASN A 225 23.93 5.10 0.85
C ASN A 225 23.98 6.55 1.35
N ASN A 226 22.90 7.32 1.21
CA ASN A 226 22.82 8.71 1.66
C ASN A 226 23.83 9.62 0.97
N THR A 227 24.11 9.44 -0.31
CA THR A 227 25.17 10.14 -1.02
C THR A 227 24.72 10.71 -2.35
N LEU A 228 25.46 11.74 -2.81
CA LEU A 228 25.50 12.22 -4.18
C LEU A 228 26.78 11.72 -4.84
N THR A 229 26.69 11.12 -6.02
CA THR A 229 27.84 10.76 -6.84
C THR A 229 27.85 11.53 -8.15
N GLN A 230 29.03 11.97 -8.58
CA GLN A 230 29.29 12.51 -9.93
C GLN A 230 29.60 11.34 -10.87
N ILE A 231 29.17 11.44 -12.12
CA ILE A 231 29.52 10.54 -13.22
C ILE A 231 30.17 11.39 -14.32
N ASP A 232 31.42 11.06 -14.70
CA ASP A 232 32.14 11.71 -15.79
C ASP A 232 31.67 11.14 -17.14
N LEU A 233 30.92 11.95 -17.89
CA LEU A 233 30.43 11.62 -19.22
C LEU A 233 31.45 11.87 -20.34
N THR A 234 32.58 12.51 -20.04
CA THR A 234 33.66 12.72 -21.00
C THR A 234 34.58 11.51 -21.10
N ALA A 235 34.61 10.66 -20.10
CA ALA A 235 35.29 9.39 -20.13
C ALA A 235 34.61 8.40 -21.11
N THR A 236 35.37 7.47 -21.67
CA THR A 236 34.86 6.45 -22.58
C THR A 236 35.41 5.09 -22.15
N PRO A 237 34.56 4.22 -21.54
CA PRO A 237 33.14 4.45 -21.12
C PRO A 237 33.03 5.49 -19.99
N PRO A 238 31.84 6.06 -19.76
CA PRO A 238 31.55 6.92 -18.59
C PRO A 238 31.91 6.24 -17.28
N THR A 239 32.34 6.99 -16.28
CA THR A 239 32.84 6.43 -15.01
C THR A 239 32.31 7.20 -13.80
N GLN A 240 32.11 6.49 -12.68
CA GLN A 240 31.86 7.13 -11.40
C GLN A 240 33.03 8.01 -10.96
N GLY A 241 32.71 9.24 -10.53
CA GLY A 241 33.65 10.20 -9.99
C GLY A 241 33.53 10.38 -8.47
N THR A 242 33.57 11.62 -8.02
CA THR A 242 33.53 11.99 -6.60
C THR A 242 32.14 11.65 -5.99
N GLN A 243 32.16 11.12 -4.78
CA GLN A 243 30.96 10.82 -3.98
C GLN A 243 31.02 11.57 -2.65
N ILE A 244 29.92 12.17 -2.26
CA ILE A 244 29.81 12.94 -1.00
C ILE A 244 28.55 12.55 -0.23
N ARG A 245 28.61 12.65 1.11
CA ARG A 245 27.47 12.49 2.01
C ARG A 245 26.53 13.69 1.87
N VAL A 246 25.19 13.41 1.75
CA VAL A 246 24.10 14.39 1.83
C VAL A 246 23.16 14.04 3.01
N GLY A 247 21.91 14.41 3.01
CA GLY A 247 20.95 13.95 4.01
C GLY A 247 20.62 12.45 3.88
N ASN A 248 19.73 11.95 4.73
CA ASN A 248 19.31 10.55 4.73
C ASN A 248 18.29 10.30 3.62
N ALA A 249 18.42 9.18 2.91
CA ALA A 249 17.55 8.77 1.81
C ALA A 249 17.31 9.90 0.79
N PRO A 250 18.32 10.32 0.02
CA PRO A 250 18.16 11.37 -0.99
C PRO A 250 17.29 10.89 -2.14
N HIS A 251 16.25 11.68 -2.49
CA HIS A 251 15.23 11.32 -3.48
C HIS A 251 15.38 12.05 -4.81
N SER A 252 15.35 13.38 -4.80
CA SER A 252 15.39 14.22 -6.01
C SER A 252 16.54 15.23 -6.00
N ILE A 253 17.05 15.55 -7.19
CA ILE A 253 18.09 16.55 -7.39
C ILE A 253 17.67 17.55 -8.47
N VAL A 254 17.82 18.85 -8.20
CA VAL A 254 17.64 19.91 -9.19
C VAL A 254 18.84 20.86 -9.17
N ILE A 255 19.34 21.23 -10.36
CA ILE A 255 20.48 22.16 -10.52
C ILE A 255 19.96 23.55 -10.78
N ALA A 256 20.40 24.52 -10.00
CA ALA A 256 20.05 25.92 -10.17
C ALA A 256 20.54 26.48 -11.52
N SER A 257 19.94 27.58 -11.97
CA SER A 257 20.26 28.19 -13.28
C SER A 257 21.73 28.66 -13.44
N ASN A 258 22.43 28.84 -12.32
CA ASN A 258 23.88 29.14 -12.32
C ASN A 258 24.75 27.95 -12.76
N GLY A 259 24.15 26.70 -12.78
CA GLY A 259 24.84 25.48 -13.19
C GLY A 259 25.88 24.94 -12.19
N THR A 260 26.00 25.56 -11.01
CA THR A 260 27.01 25.20 -10.00
C THR A 260 26.41 24.78 -8.65
N THR A 261 25.17 25.16 -8.40
CA THR A 261 24.48 24.81 -7.15
C THR A 261 23.41 23.77 -7.40
N ALA A 262 23.43 22.69 -6.66
CA ALA A 262 22.36 21.69 -6.65
C ALA A 262 21.61 21.71 -5.32
N TYR A 263 20.32 21.38 -5.39
CA TYR A 263 19.46 21.14 -4.25
C TYR A 263 19.01 19.68 -4.28
N ILE A 264 19.05 19.02 -3.14
CA ILE A 264 18.76 17.58 -3.00
C ILE A 264 17.76 17.39 -1.87
N SER A 265 16.58 16.86 -2.17
CA SER A 265 15.62 16.45 -1.14
C SER A 265 16.04 15.15 -0.49
N ASN A 266 15.90 15.07 0.83
CA ASN A 266 16.29 13.92 1.63
C ASN A 266 15.08 13.47 2.46
N GLU A 267 14.47 12.37 2.08
CA GLU A 267 13.24 11.82 2.69
C GLU A 267 13.42 11.51 4.17
N GLY A 268 14.54 10.89 4.52
CA GLY A 268 14.93 10.57 5.90
C GLY A 268 15.53 11.75 6.68
N GLY A 269 15.56 12.95 6.07
CA GLY A 269 16.00 14.19 6.70
C GLY A 269 17.48 14.26 7.04
N ARG A 270 17.80 14.80 8.20
CA ARG A 270 19.18 14.95 8.67
C ARG A 270 19.76 13.66 9.21
N ALA A 271 21.06 13.55 9.24
CA ALA A 271 21.71 12.48 9.97
C ALA A 271 21.32 12.50 11.46
N ALA A 272 21.06 11.33 11.99
CA ALA A 272 20.77 11.16 13.40
C ALA A 272 22.02 11.41 14.26
N THR A 273 21.82 11.78 15.51
CA THR A 273 22.87 11.95 16.54
C THR A 273 22.56 11.04 17.73
N GLN A 274 23.53 10.83 18.57
CA GLN A 274 23.34 10.01 19.79
C GLN A 274 22.23 10.51 20.73
N ALA A 275 21.82 11.77 20.60
CA ALA A 275 20.77 12.36 21.43
C ALA A 275 19.35 12.13 20.86
N ASP A 276 19.25 11.70 19.62
CA ASP A 276 17.97 11.47 18.95
C ASP A 276 17.44 10.06 19.25
N PHE A 277 16.13 9.92 19.31
CA PHE A 277 15.51 8.62 19.15
C PHE A 277 15.62 8.21 17.69
N GLN A 278 15.96 6.94 17.43
CA GLN A 278 16.33 6.49 16.11
C GLN A 278 15.68 5.14 15.81
N ILE A 279 15.23 4.98 14.58
CA ILE A 279 14.81 3.70 14.01
C ILE A 279 15.54 3.49 12.70
N ASN A 280 15.85 2.25 12.41
CA ASN A 280 16.52 1.87 11.17
C ASN A 280 15.60 2.10 9.96
N SER A 281 16.19 2.45 8.84
CA SER A 281 15.60 2.41 7.51
C SER A 281 16.66 1.95 6.53
N ALA A 282 16.54 0.73 6.02
CA ALA A 282 17.48 0.15 5.06
C ALA A 282 18.97 0.34 5.43
N GLY A 283 19.30 0.15 6.70
CA GLY A 283 20.65 0.29 7.20
C GLY A 283 21.06 1.70 7.64
N THR A 284 20.19 2.70 7.53
CA THR A 284 20.42 4.06 8.00
C THR A 284 19.60 4.37 9.24
N GLU A 285 20.22 4.92 10.28
CA GLU A 285 19.52 5.40 11.46
C GLU A 285 18.79 6.71 11.15
N ILE A 286 17.47 6.68 11.20
CA ILE A 286 16.57 7.80 10.95
C ILE A 286 16.12 8.39 12.28
N VAL A 287 16.05 9.73 12.35
CA VAL A 287 15.44 10.41 13.50
C VAL A 287 13.95 10.17 13.49
N ALA A 288 13.45 9.42 14.46
CA ALA A 288 12.09 8.90 14.46
C ALA A 288 11.29 9.38 15.68
N ASP A 289 9.97 9.28 15.56
CA ASP A 289 9.05 9.48 16.68
C ASP A 289 9.24 8.36 17.71
N PRO A 290 9.38 8.67 19.01
CA PRO A 290 9.63 7.67 20.03
C PRO A 290 8.42 6.80 20.38
N PHE A 291 7.28 7.03 19.78
CA PHE A 291 6.05 6.25 19.99
C PHE A 291 5.71 5.40 18.75
N VAL A 292 5.47 6.02 17.60
CA VAL A 292 5.08 5.30 16.38
C VAL A 292 6.27 4.81 15.55
N GLY A 293 7.47 5.38 15.75
CA GLY A 293 8.65 4.96 14.99
C GLY A 293 8.81 5.60 13.61
N ALA A 294 7.87 6.42 13.17
CA ALA A 294 7.94 7.11 11.88
C ALA A 294 8.98 8.25 11.87
N ALA A 295 9.56 8.52 10.71
CA ALA A 295 10.52 9.62 10.52
C ALA A 295 9.91 10.98 10.84
N ILE A 296 10.65 11.83 11.59
CA ILE A 296 10.18 13.16 12.01
C ILE A 296 11.04 14.31 11.48
N THR A 297 11.93 14.07 10.56
CA THR A 297 12.74 15.12 9.93
C THR A 297 12.73 14.99 8.41
N GLY A 298 12.61 16.12 7.71
CA GLY A 298 12.80 16.24 6.28
C GLY A 298 13.79 17.37 6.00
N THR A 299 14.68 17.23 4.99
CA THR A 299 15.66 18.25 4.68
C THR A 299 15.92 18.40 3.18
N VAL A 300 16.50 19.54 2.82
CA VAL A 300 17.14 19.77 1.51
C VAL A 300 18.61 20.09 1.72
N SER A 301 19.51 19.33 1.09
CA SER A 301 20.94 19.62 1.03
C SER A 301 21.23 20.58 -0.11
N VAL A 302 22.03 21.63 0.16
CA VAL A 302 22.54 22.57 -0.85
C VAL A 302 23.99 22.22 -1.13
N VAL A 303 24.31 21.91 -2.39
CA VAL A 303 25.62 21.39 -2.81
C VAL A 303 26.26 22.31 -3.82
N ASP A 304 27.54 22.63 -3.61
CA ASP A 304 28.42 23.20 -4.63
C ASP A 304 28.98 22.08 -5.50
N LEU A 305 28.51 21.99 -6.75
CA LEU A 305 28.89 20.91 -7.66
C LEU A 305 30.36 20.95 -8.09
N PRO A 306 30.98 22.13 -8.38
CA PRO A 306 32.39 22.19 -8.74
C PRO A 306 33.36 21.65 -7.69
N THR A 307 33.01 21.83 -6.42
CA THR A 307 33.86 21.34 -5.32
C THR A 307 33.32 20.06 -4.67
N MET A 308 32.14 19.61 -5.08
CA MET A 308 31.44 18.50 -4.47
C MET A 308 31.36 18.63 -2.94
N THR A 309 30.86 19.77 -2.47
CA THR A 309 30.74 20.05 -1.02
C THR A 309 29.30 20.47 -0.65
N VAL A 310 28.82 20.00 0.50
CA VAL A 310 27.54 20.45 1.06
C VAL A 310 27.74 21.83 1.71
N LEU A 311 27.08 22.86 1.19
CA LEU A 311 27.14 24.22 1.69
C LEU A 311 26.23 24.46 2.90
N SER A 312 25.04 23.87 2.88
CA SER A 312 24.04 23.99 3.95
C SER A 312 22.99 22.90 3.86
N THR A 313 22.25 22.71 4.94
CA THR A 313 21.08 21.84 5.04
C THR A 313 19.88 22.65 5.50
N ILE A 314 18.77 22.57 4.79
CA ILE A 314 17.55 23.33 5.04
C ILE A 314 16.48 22.36 5.58
N SER A 315 15.89 22.64 6.74
CA SER A 315 14.77 21.86 7.24
C SER A 315 13.49 22.17 6.47
N THR A 316 12.74 21.15 6.12
CA THR A 316 11.48 21.20 5.37
C THR A 316 10.36 20.48 6.15
N GLY A 317 9.22 20.23 5.51
CA GLY A 317 8.26 19.22 5.99
C GLY A 317 8.80 17.81 5.83
N LEU A 318 8.00 16.84 6.24
CA LEU A 318 8.38 15.44 6.31
C LEU A 318 8.38 14.79 4.92
N HIS A 319 9.32 13.88 4.73
CA HIS A 319 9.47 13.10 3.52
C HIS A 319 9.50 13.98 2.25
N PRO A 320 10.47 14.93 2.13
CA PRO A 320 10.55 15.80 0.97
C PRO A 320 11.00 15.01 -0.27
N THR A 321 10.25 15.14 -1.37
CA THR A 321 10.40 14.39 -2.63
C THR A 321 10.68 15.33 -3.80
N GLY A 322 9.72 15.53 -4.70
CA GLY A 322 9.88 16.33 -5.91
C GLY A 322 10.11 17.82 -5.66
N MET A 323 10.93 18.42 -6.50
CA MET A 323 11.34 19.82 -6.40
C MET A 323 11.26 20.55 -7.75
N ALA A 324 10.92 21.84 -7.72
CA ALA A 324 10.95 22.68 -8.91
C ALA A 324 11.28 24.13 -8.58
N PHE A 325 11.98 24.84 -9.50
CA PHE A 325 12.26 26.26 -9.34
C PHE A 325 11.10 27.12 -9.82
N TYR A 326 10.82 28.20 -9.06
CA TYR A 326 9.93 29.27 -9.46
C TYR A 326 10.52 30.64 -9.06
N GLY A 327 10.92 31.42 -10.04
CA GLY A 327 11.61 32.70 -9.77
C GLY A 327 12.90 32.46 -8.98
N GLY A 328 13.07 33.19 -7.88
CA GLY A 328 14.18 33.03 -6.94
C GLY A 328 13.91 31.98 -5.85
N ASN A 329 12.87 31.17 -5.98
CA ASN A 329 12.48 30.18 -4.98
C ASN A 329 12.63 28.75 -5.49
N LEU A 330 12.83 27.83 -4.57
CA LEU A 330 12.70 26.40 -4.79
C LEU A 330 11.43 25.90 -4.08
N LEU A 331 10.57 25.22 -4.80
CA LEU A 331 9.40 24.52 -4.28
C LEU A 331 9.79 23.09 -3.95
N VAL A 332 9.38 22.58 -2.79
CA VAL A 332 9.68 21.21 -2.33
C VAL A 332 8.38 20.57 -1.87
N ALA A 333 7.98 19.46 -2.48
CA ALA A 333 6.85 18.67 -2.04
C ALA A 333 7.24 17.90 -0.76
N ASN A 334 6.44 18.04 0.30
CA ASN A 334 6.62 17.33 1.57
C ASN A 334 5.51 16.28 1.67
N THR A 335 5.80 15.07 1.23
CA THR A 335 4.82 14.01 0.97
C THR A 335 4.03 13.61 2.22
N TYR A 336 4.72 13.53 3.38
CA TYR A 336 4.08 13.16 4.65
C TYR A 336 3.62 14.38 5.50
N SER A 337 3.67 15.56 4.93
CA SER A 337 3.13 16.77 5.57
C SER A 337 2.00 17.42 4.78
N ASP A 338 1.63 16.88 3.62
CA ASP A 338 0.62 17.46 2.70
C ASP A 338 0.89 18.95 2.39
N THR A 339 2.17 19.30 2.20
CA THR A 339 2.57 20.71 2.02
C THR A 339 3.64 20.89 0.95
N ILE A 340 3.83 22.15 0.53
CA ILE A 340 5.00 22.58 -0.25
C ILE A 340 5.81 23.55 0.60
N SER A 341 7.10 23.27 0.81
CA SER A 341 8.04 24.26 1.34
C SER A 341 8.54 25.16 0.20
N VAL A 342 8.44 26.48 0.38
CA VAL A 342 8.95 27.49 -0.56
C VAL A 342 10.24 28.07 0.03
N ILE A 343 11.37 27.70 -0.54
CA ILE A 343 12.71 28.08 -0.08
C ILE A 343 13.19 29.25 -0.93
N ASP A 344 13.56 30.37 -0.31
CA ASP A 344 14.28 31.46 -0.94
C ASP A 344 15.72 31.00 -1.22
N THR A 345 16.10 30.92 -2.50
CA THR A 345 17.43 30.38 -2.91
C THR A 345 18.59 31.36 -2.70
N ALA A 346 18.32 32.63 -2.42
CA ALA A 346 19.38 33.60 -2.07
C ALA A 346 19.79 33.50 -0.60
N THR A 347 18.85 33.10 0.26
CA THR A 347 19.07 32.99 1.71
C THR A 347 19.13 31.54 2.20
N ASN A 348 18.67 30.58 1.40
CA ASN A 348 18.47 29.15 1.76
C ASN A 348 17.59 28.97 3.00
N VAL A 349 16.49 29.73 3.08
CA VAL A 349 15.53 29.67 4.17
C VAL A 349 14.12 29.39 3.63
N VAL A 350 13.35 28.58 4.33
CA VAL A 350 11.91 28.41 4.03
C VAL A 350 11.18 29.70 4.35
N GLY A 351 10.75 30.43 3.33
CA GLY A 351 10.03 31.71 3.45
C GLY A 351 8.52 31.52 3.62
N ARG A 352 7.95 30.43 3.10
CA ARG A 352 6.53 30.12 3.12
C ARG A 352 6.30 28.61 3.02
N THR A 353 5.25 28.14 3.67
CA THR A 353 4.69 26.79 3.46
C THR A 353 3.31 26.91 2.82
N ILE A 354 3.06 26.16 1.76
CA ILE A 354 1.74 26.06 1.11
C ILE A 354 1.11 24.76 1.56
N ASN A 355 -0.10 24.87 2.12
CA ASN A 355 -0.87 23.72 2.54
C ASN A 355 -1.67 23.16 1.35
N LEU A 356 -1.57 21.88 1.10
CA LEU A 356 -2.30 21.12 0.09
C LEU A 356 -3.46 20.32 0.70
N ALA A 357 -3.92 20.74 1.86
CA ALA A 357 -4.97 20.08 2.62
C ALA A 357 -6.13 19.62 1.75
N LEU A 358 -6.56 18.41 1.97
CA LEU A 358 -7.74 17.83 1.33
C LEU A 358 -9.01 18.62 1.72
N PRO A 359 -10.05 18.62 0.86
CA PRO A 359 -11.29 19.34 1.13
C PRO A 359 -12.20 18.63 2.16
N ILE A 360 -11.70 17.59 2.82
CA ILE A 360 -12.38 16.80 3.85
C ILE A 360 -11.59 16.83 5.15
N GLY A 361 -12.26 16.54 6.26
CA GLY A 361 -11.63 16.46 7.58
C GLY A 361 -12.67 16.33 8.69
N VAL A 362 -12.21 15.92 9.85
CA VAL A 362 -13.05 15.84 11.04
C VAL A 362 -13.27 17.24 11.61
N PRO A 363 -14.51 17.69 11.83
CA PRO A 363 -14.79 18.99 12.40
C PRO A 363 -14.06 19.22 13.73
N GLY A 364 -13.24 20.27 13.77
CA GLY A 364 -12.44 20.62 14.96
C GLY A 364 -11.06 19.97 15.05
N GLN A 365 -10.73 19.02 14.17
CA GLN A 365 -9.41 18.38 14.11
C GLN A 365 -8.57 18.86 12.92
N GLY A 366 -9.18 19.49 11.95
CA GLY A 366 -8.53 19.99 10.73
C GLY A 366 -8.78 19.10 9.52
N PRO A 367 -8.07 19.35 8.40
CA PRO A 367 -8.15 18.53 7.20
C PRO A 367 -7.64 17.11 7.45
N ALA A 368 -8.17 16.16 6.70
CA ALA A 368 -7.65 14.79 6.68
C ALA A 368 -6.23 14.77 6.10
N TYR A 369 -5.42 13.87 6.64
CA TYR A 369 -4.07 13.58 6.18
C TYR A 369 -4.10 12.64 4.97
N GLY A 370 -3.05 12.67 4.15
CA GLY A 370 -2.77 11.64 3.16
C GLY A 370 -2.97 12.07 1.71
N ALA A 371 -2.86 13.35 1.37
CA ALA A 371 -2.84 13.78 -0.04
C ALA A 371 -1.63 13.22 -0.81
N GLY A 372 -0.47 13.13 -0.17
CA GLY A 372 0.76 12.57 -0.73
C GLY A 372 1.36 13.38 -1.89
N PRO A 373 1.65 14.69 -1.74
CA PRO A 373 2.30 15.47 -2.81
C PRO A 373 3.72 14.95 -3.06
N ASN A 374 4.05 14.59 -4.31
CA ASN A 374 5.33 13.93 -4.62
C ASN A 374 6.10 14.51 -5.81
N SER A 375 5.45 15.23 -6.72
CA SER A 375 6.10 15.78 -7.91
C SER A 375 5.51 17.15 -8.26
N ILE A 376 6.34 18.07 -8.78
CA ILE A 376 5.95 19.46 -9.06
C ILE A 376 6.39 19.88 -10.45
N ALA A 377 5.46 20.33 -11.29
CA ALA A 377 5.73 21.05 -12.52
C ALA A 377 5.30 22.52 -12.39
N VAL A 378 6.07 23.45 -12.97
CA VAL A 378 5.82 24.88 -12.80
C VAL A 378 5.54 25.57 -14.13
N ASP A 379 4.42 26.25 -14.23
CA ASP A 379 4.15 27.27 -15.25
C ASP A 379 4.57 28.64 -14.74
N SER A 380 5.81 29.01 -14.98
CA SER A 380 6.35 30.29 -14.54
C SER A 380 5.67 31.49 -15.18
N LYS A 381 5.06 31.32 -16.36
CA LYS A 381 4.36 32.41 -17.08
C LYS A 381 3.04 32.77 -16.40
N ASN A 382 2.33 31.80 -15.90
CA ASN A 382 1.03 31.98 -15.25
C ASN A 382 1.12 31.96 -13.72
N ALA A 383 2.32 31.81 -13.15
CA ALA A 383 2.56 31.69 -11.70
C ALA A 383 1.77 30.55 -11.06
N VAL A 384 1.77 29.37 -11.70
CA VAL A 384 1.03 28.18 -11.26
C VAL A 384 1.98 27.01 -11.11
N ALA A 385 1.81 26.20 -10.07
CA ALA A 385 2.37 24.87 -9.97
C ALA A 385 1.30 23.80 -10.15
N TYR A 386 1.69 22.71 -10.77
CA TYR A 386 0.92 21.47 -10.88
C TYR A 386 1.62 20.44 -10.00
N VAL A 387 0.91 19.91 -9.03
CA VAL A 387 1.46 19.03 -8.00
C VAL A 387 0.74 17.70 -8.06
N ALA A 388 1.47 16.63 -8.28
CA ALA A 388 0.92 15.28 -8.22
C ALA A 388 0.61 14.93 -6.77
N LEU A 389 -0.63 14.48 -6.53
CA LEU A 389 -1.13 14.01 -5.25
C LEU A 389 -1.34 12.50 -5.35
N TYR A 390 -0.35 11.73 -4.89
CA TYR A 390 -0.27 10.28 -5.09
C TYR A 390 -1.53 9.54 -4.64
N ASN A 391 -1.97 9.82 -3.41
CA ASN A 391 -3.10 9.13 -2.79
C ASN A 391 -4.47 9.77 -3.10
N ALA A 392 -4.49 10.85 -3.87
CA ALA A 392 -5.73 11.52 -4.27
C ALA A 392 -6.08 11.32 -5.75
N ASN A 393 -5.26 10.57 -6.49
CA ASN A 393 -5.44 10.30 -7.93
C ASN A 393 -5.67 11.59 -8.74
N ALA A 394 -4.93 12.66 -8.39
CA ALA A 394 -5.18 14.01 -8.92
C ALA A 394 -3.90 14.85 -9.04
N ILE A 395 -3.98 15.87 -9.88
CA ILE A 395 -3.01 16.95 -9.92
C ILE A 395 -3.61 18.20 -9.26
N ALA A 396 -3.04 18.68 -8.17
CA ALA A 396 -3.41 19.98 -7.59
C ALA A 396 -2.87 21.14 -8.44
N VAL A 397 -3.71 22.11 -8.72
CA VAL A 397 -3.35 23.35 -9.40
C VAL A 397 -3.17 24.46 -8.35
N VAL A 398 -1.94 24.94 -8.20
CA VAL A 398 -1.54 25.80 -7.07
C VAL A 398 -1.09 27.17 -7.56
N ASP A 399 -1.72 28.24 -7.01
CA ASP A 399 -1.34 29.63 -7.24
C ASP A 399 -0.07 29.99 -6.47
N LEU A 400 0.98 30.33 -7.20
CA LEU A 400 2.28 30.73 -6.66
C LEU A 400 2.38 32.25 -6.40
N SER A 401 1.35 33.04 -6.68
CA SER A 401 1.33 34.49 -6.48
C SER A 401 1.66 34.85 -5.02
N PRO A 402 2.49 35.87 -4.79
CA PRO A 402 2.75 36.36 -3.44
C PRO A 402 1.44 36.79 -2.73
N GLY A 403 1.17 36.24 -1.57
CA GLY A 403 -0.01 36.56 -0.77
C GLY A 403 -1.30 35.83 -1.14
N ALA A 404 -1.25 34.82 -2.00
CA ALA A 404 -2.38 33.93 -2.23
C ALA A 404 -2.83 33.30 -0.90
N THR A 405 -4.09 33.57 -0.49
CA THR A 405 -4.66 33.07 0.79
C THR A 405 -5.26 31.68 0.63
N ASN A 406 -5.75 31.35 -0.57
CA ASN A 406 -6.24 30.02 -0.94
C ASN A 406 -5.44 29.56 -2.17
N PRO A 407 -4.27 28.99 -1.98
CA PRO A 407 -3.37 28.72 -3.09
C PRO A 407 -3.84 27.57 -3.98
N VAL A 408 -4.63 26.62 -3.50
CA VAL A 408 -5.17 25.53 -4.31
C VAL A 408 -6.36 26.04 -5.11
N LEU A 409 -6.19 26.14 -6.44
CA LEU A 409 -7.20 26.65 -7.38
C LEU A 409 -8.20 25.56 -7.78
N GLY A 410 -7.82 24.31 -7.69
CA GLY A 410 -8.61 23.14 -8.02
C GLY A 410 -7.74 21.91 -8.27
N MET A 411 -8.38 20.83 -8.69
CA MET A 411 -7.72 19.54 -8.94
C MET A 411 -8.13 18.98 -10.30
N ILE A 412 -7.23 18.25 -10.94
CA ILE A 412 -7.42 17.57 -12.22
C ILE A 412 -7.41 16.07 -11.94
N PRO A 413 -8.46 15.30 -12.29
CA PRO A 413 -8.44 13.86 -12.12
C PRO A 413 -7.45 13.21 -13.09
N VAL A 414 -6.63 12.33 -12.59
CA VAL A 414 -5.71 11.50 -13.38
C VAL A 414 -5.92 10.02 -13.03
N ALA A 415 -5.08 9.13 -13.55
CA ALA A 415 -5.20 7.73 -13.25
C ALA A 415 -4.63 7.41 -11.85
N TYR A 416 -4.63 6.14 -11.45
CA TYR A 416 -4.35 5.68 -10.09
C TYR A 416 -2.88 5.91 -9.71
N ALA A 417 -2.66 6.56 -8.58
CA ALA A 417 -1.36 6.82 -7.96
C ALA A 417 -0.39 7.64 -8.86
N PRO A 418 -0.64 8.94 -9.11
CA PRO A 418 0.25 9.77 -9.94
C PRO A 418 1.62 9.97 -9.27
N SER A 419 2.65 9.43 -9.88
CA SER A 419 4.03 9.42 -9.37
C SER A 419 4.88 10.59 -9.85
N SER A 420 4.60 11.15 -11.05
CA SER A 420 5.41 12.22 -11.61
C SER A 420 4.60 13.09 -12.57
N VAL A 421 4.87 14.40 -12.60
CA VAL A 421 4.23 15.36 -13.51
C VAL A 421 5.26 16.28 -14.17
N VAL A 422 5.14 16.46 -15.50
CA VAL A 422 5.88 17.47 -16.25
C VAL A 422 4.95 18.31 -17.11
N LEU A 423 5.34 19.57 -17.36
CA LEU A 423 4.60 20.48 -18.21
C LEU A 423 5.29 20.60 -19.59
N ASP A 424 4.63 20.15 -20.64
CA ASP A 424 4.97 20.56 -22.01
C ASP A 424 4.42 21.97 -22.25
N ALA A 425 5.27 22.97 -21.99
CA ALA A 425 4.89 24.38 -22.17
C ALA A 425 4.66 24.75 -23.63
N THR A 426 5.14 23.97 -24.60
CA THR A 426 4.95 24.18 -26.04
C THR A 426 3.52 23.87 -26.45
N ASN A 427 3.02 22.73 -25.99
CA ASN A 427 1.68 22.24 -26.29
C ASN A 427 0.65 22.64 -25.23
N ASN A 428 1.09 23.26 -24.13
CA ASN A 428 0.27 23.58 -22.96
C ASN A 428 -0.45 22.35 -22.39
N THR A 429 0.33 21.27 -22.18
CA THR A 429 -0.14 19.94 -21.79
C THR A 429 0.65 19.43 -20.61
N LEU A 430 -0.03 18.81 -19.66
CA LEU A 430 0.60 18.05 -18.58
C LEU A 430 0.79 16.60 -19.04
N LEU A 431 1.95 16.05 -18.76
CA LEU A 431 2.23 14.62 -18.87
C LEU A 431 2.38 14.08 -17.46
N VAL A 432 1.55 13.11 -17.08
CA VAL A 432 1.50 12.57 -15.73
C VAL A 432 1.73 11.07 -15.78
N ALA A 433 2.82 10.62 -15.17
CA ALA A 433 3.03 9.19 -14.92
C ALA A 433 2.12 8.77 -13.76
N ASN A 434 1.38 7.67 -13.93
CA ASN A 434 0.50 7.10 -12.92
C ASN A 434 1.02 5.71 -12.60
N ASP A 435 1.49 5.52 -11.39
CA ASP A 435 2.19 4.32 -10.95
C ASP A 435 1.35 3.06 -11.16
N LYS A 436 0.15 3.04 -10.61
CA LYS A 436 -0.81 1.94 -10.71
C LYS A 436 -1.81 2.09 -11.87
N GLY A 437 -1.86 3.26 -12.51
CA GLY A 437 -2.61 3.53 -13.74
C GLY A 437 -4.09 3.23 -13.68
N ILE A 438 -4.54 2.08 -14.15
CA ILE A 438 -5.94 1.62 -14.07
C ILE A 438 -6.12 0.44 -13.11
N GLY A 439 -5.13 0.17 -12.26
CA GLY A 439 -5.09 -0.96 -11.35
C GLY A 439 -4.76 -2.28 -12.05
N ALA A 440 -4.97 -3.38 -11.36
CA ALA A 440 -4.80 -4.71 -11.92
C ALA A 440 -5.79 -4.93 -13.06
N ARG A 441 -5.31 -5.54 -14.12
CA ARG A 441 -6.10 -5.72 -15.35
C ARG A 441 -5.95 -7.14 -15.87
N LEU A 442 -7.05 -7.66 -16.42
CA LEU A 442 -7.03 -8.94 -17.12
C LEU A 442 -5.97 -8.95 -18.24
N SER A 443 -5.03 -9.90 -18.16
CA SER A 443 -4.07 -10.16 -19.22
C SER A 443 -4.52 -11.33 -20.08
N TYR A 444 -4.50 -11.13 -21.37
CA TYR A 444 -4.65 -12.23 -22.34
C TYR A 444 -3.28 -12.81 -22.75
N GLU A 445 -2.21 -12.15 -22.36
CA GLU A 445 -0.84 -12.61 -22.61
C GLU A 445 -0.24 -13.08 -21.29
N CYS A 446 0.25 -14.31 -21.28
CA CYS A 446 0.93 -14.87 -20.12
C CYS A 446 2.32 -14.28 -20.02
N ASP A 447 2.63 -13.62 -18.89
CA ASP A 447 3.98 -13.22 -18.56
C ASP A 447 4.63 -14.29 -17.68
N HIS A 448 5.84 -14.74 -18.02
CA HIS A 448 6.56 -15.80 -17.32
C HIS A 448 5.75 -17.08 -17.02
N GLY A 449 4.69 -17.32 -17.80
CA GLY A 449 3.82 -18.48 -17.65
C GLY A 449 2.61 -18.27 -16.76
N VAL A 450 2.44 -17.08 -16.23
CA VAL A 450 1.26 -16.68 -15.46
C VAL A 450 0.28 -15.94 -16.36
N CYS A 451 -0.94 -16.38 -16.33
CA CYS A 451 -2.02 -15.81 -17.11
C CYS A 451 -3.19 -15.62 -16.16
N GLY A 452 -3.82 -14.47 -16.22
CA GLY A 452 -5.01 -14.21 -15.44
C GLY A 452 -5.01 -12.87 -14.74
N TYR A 453 -6.01 -12.68 -13.94
CA TYR A 453 -6.30 -11.43 -13.27
C TYR A 453 -5.82 -11.52 -11.82
N ASN A 454 -4.71 -10.84 -11.49
CA ASN A 454 -4.11 -10.94 -10.17
C ASN A 454 -3.49 -9.61 -9.70
N THR A 455 -3.05 -9.54 -8.46
CA THR A 455 -2.49 -8.35 -7.82
C THR A 455 -1.23 -7.81 -8.52
N HIS A 456 -0.48 -8.68 -9.18
CA HIS A 456 0.75 -8.32 -9.89
C HIS A 456 0.51 -7.75 -11.30
N GLN A 457 -0.74 -7.66 -11.75
CA GLN A 457 -1.10 -7.21 -13.10
C GLN A 457 -1.38 -5.71 -13.17
N ASP A 458 -0.86 -4.91 -12.27
CA ASP A 458 -0.95 -3.45 -12.32
C ASP A 458 -0.57 -2.92 -13.70
N ASN A 459 -1.37 -2.00 -14.20
CA ASN A 459 -1.22 -1.41 -15.52
C ASN A 459 -0.97 0.08 -15.43
N GLY A 460 0.30 0.44 -15.20
CA GLY A 460 0.74 1.83 -15.18
C GLY A 460 0.39 2.56 -16.47
N THR A 461 0.13 3.85 -16.38
CA THR A 461 -0.26 4.67 -17.52
C THR A 461 0.42 6.03 -17.51
N VAL A 462 0.35 6.74 -18.65
CA VAL A 462 0.64 8.17 -18.69
C VAL A 462 -0.60 8.94 -19.11
N SER A 463 -1.02 9.92 -18.33
CA SER A 463 -2.09 10.84 -18.70
C SER A 463 -1.53 12.06 -19.44
N ILE A 464 -1.99 12.28 -20.68
CA ILE A 464 -1.69 13.48 -21.49
C ILE A 464 -2.86 14.45 -21.35
N VAL A 465 -2.72 15.47 -20.49
CA VAL A 465 -3.83 16.34 -20.09
C VAL A 465 -3.62 17.76 -20.60
N PRO A 466 -4.43 18.28 -21.52
CA PRO A 466 -4.41 19.70 -21.86
C PRO A 466 -4.67 20.55 -20.59
N VAL A 467 -3.84 21.58 -20.34
CA VAL A 467 -4.02 22.45 -19.19
C VAL A 467 -5.43 23.07 -19.21
N PRO A 468 -6.26 22.82 -18.18
CA PRO A 468 -7.66 23.22 -18.22
C PRO A 468 -7.88 24.72 -18.05
N LEU A 469 -8.92 25.23 -18.66
CA LEU A 469 -9.43 26.56 -18.36
C LEU A 469 -10.11 26.59 -16.98
N PRO A 470 -10.22 27.74 -16.30
CA PRO A 470 -10.80 27.84 -14.96
C PRO A 470 -12.17 27.18 -14.78
N GLY A 471 -13.06 27.30 -15.77
CA GLY A 471 -14.40 26.68 -15.71
C GLY A 471 -14.33 25.15 -15.82
N THR A 472 -13.43 24.64 -16.65
CA THR A 472 -13.15 23.18 -16.77
C THR A 472 -12.49 22.65 -15.50
N LEU A 473 -11.55 23.39 -14.91
CA LEU A 473 -10.88 23.00 -13.66
C LEU A 473 -11.89 22.83 -12.51
N GLN A 474 -12.90 23.70 -12.44
CA GLN A 474 -13.93 23.55 -11.40
C GLN A 474 -14.72 22.24 -11.57
N ALA A 475 -15.10 21.89 -12.80
CA ALA A 475 -15.79 20.63 -13.07
C ALA A 475 -14.89 19.41 -12.78
N MET A 476 -13.60 19.48 -13.15
CA MET A 476 -12.61 18.46 -12.84
C MET A 476 -12.42 18.29 -11.33
N THR A 477 -12.42 19.38 -10.56
CA THR A 477 -12.33 19.32 -9.10
C THR A 477 -13.52 18.58 -8.49
N GLN A 478 -14.73 18.80 -8.99
CA GLN A 478 -15.91 18.04 -8.55
C GLN A 478 -15.79 16.56 -8.90
N GLN A 479 -15.21 16.25 -10.07
CA GLN A 479 -14.97 14.86 -10.45
C GLN A 479 -13.95 14.20 -9.50
N VAL A 480 -12.88 14.87 -9.09
CA VAL A 480 -11.92 14.35 -8.10
C VAL A 480 -12.61 14.07 -6.75
N ILE A 481 -13.49 14.98 -6.30
CA ILE A 481 -14.27 14.79 -5.07
C ILE A 481 -15.14 13.54 -5.17
N TYR A 482 -15.79 13.33 -6.31
CA TYR A 482 -16.61 12.14 -6.55
C TYR A 482 -15.76 10.87 -6.64
N ASN A 483 -14.65 10.91 -7.37
CA ASN A 483 -13.77 9.77 -7.59
C ASN A 483 -13.20 9.20 -6.29
N ASN A 484 -12.88 10.07 -5.34
CA ASN A 484 -12.34 9.68 -4.03
C ASN A 484 -13.42 9.60 -2.95
N HIS A 485 -14.70 9.56 -3.32
CA HIS A 485 -15.82 9.47 -2.38
C HIS A 485 -15.86 10.55 -1.29
N TRP A 486 -15.19 11.69 -1.49
CA TRP A 486 -15.18 12.80 -0.52
C TRP A 486 -16.54 13.51 -0.39
N ASP A 487 -17.50 13.13 -1.22
CA ASP A 487 -18.88 13.56 -1.13
C ASP A 487 -19.74 12.73 -0.15
N LEU A 488 -19.19 11.68 0.47
CA LEU A 488 -19.90 10.83 1.44
C LEU A 488 -19.94 11.48 2.83
N ALA A 489 -20.71 12.58 2.94
CA ALA A 489 -20.83 13.36 4.16
C ALA A 489 -21.29 12.56 5.40
N GLN A 490 -22.04 11.47 5.22
CA GLN A 490 -22.50 10.60 6.30
C GLN A 490 -21.34 9.87 7.00
N ASN A 491 -20.32 9.46 6.25
CA ASN A 491 -19.15 8.78 6.81
C ASN A 491 -18.32 9.76 7.64
N ILE A 492 -18.09 10.96 7.08
CA ILE A 492 -17.43 12.04 7.82
C ILE A 492 -18.24 12.43 9.09
N ALA A 493 -19.56 12.45 9.00
CA ALA A 493 -20.42 12.75 10.16
C ALA A 493 -20.35 11.63 11.22
N SER A 494 -20.14 10.36 10.82
CA SER A 494 -19.95 9.27 11.78
C SER A 494 -18.60 9.34 12.51
N ALA A 495 -17.61 10.00 11.91
CA ALA A 495 -16.28 10.21 12.50
C ALA A 495 -16.26 11.28 13.61
N SER A 496 -17.37 11.92 13.94
CA SER A 496 -17.34 13.06 14.86
C SER A 496 -18.60 13.23 15.69
N GLY A 497 -18.46 13.99 16.78
CA GLY A 497 -19.59 14.49 17.57
C GLY A 497 -20.31 13.44 18.40
N GLY A 498 -19.64 12.40 18.79
CA GLY A 498 -20.15 11.38 19.69
C GLY A 498 -20.45 11.93 21.10
N ASN A 499 -21.33 11.27 21.82
CA ASN A 499 -21.77 11.64 23.15
C ASN A 499 -21.71 10.41 24.08
N PRO A 500 -20.77 10.39 25.05
CA PRO A 500 -20.59 9.25 25.96
C PRO A 500 -21.80 8.96 26.85
N LYS A 501 -22.83 9.81 26.81
CA LYS A 501 -24.10 9.60 27.53
C LYS A 501 -25.17 8.97 26.65
N THR A 502 -24.90 8.71 25.38
CA THR A 502 -25.80 7.98 24.48
C THR A 502 -25.97 6.54 24.95
N LYS A 503 -27.13 5.94 24.71
CA LYS A 503 -27.33 4.53 25.04
C LYS A 503 -26.35 3.66 24.24
N PRO A 504 -25.58 2.75 24.87
CA PRO A 504 -24.67 1.87 24.16
C PRO A 504 -25.38 1.03 23.10
N VAL A 505 -24.75 0.90 21.94
CA VAL A 505 -25.15 0.01 20.85
C VAL A 505 -23.91 -0.77 20.39
N ALA A 506 -24.06 -1.82 19.58
CA ALA A 506 -22.92 -2.62 19.13
C ALA A 506 -21.97 -1.79 18.26
N LEU A 507 -22.47 -1.28 17.15
CA LEU A 507 -21.74 -0.33 16.30
C LEU A 507 -22.31 1.08 16.55
N PRO A 508 -21.57 1.97 17.21
CA PRO A 508 -21.99 3.35 17.45
C PRO A 508 -22.20 4.15 16.15
N ALA A 509 -23.16 5.06 16.14
CA ALA A 509 -23.39 5.94 14.98
C ALA A 509 -22.30 7.01 14.81
N LYS A 510 -21.58 7.32 15.89
CA LYS A 510 -20.52 8.33 15.92
C LYS A 510 -19.38 7.86 16.80
N ILE A 511 -18.16 8.23 16.44
CA ILE A 511 -17.00 8.01 17.30
C ILE A 511 -17.20 8.76 18.64
N GLY A 512 -16.97 8.06 19.75
CA GLY A 512 -17.17 8.56 21.10
C GLY A 512 -18.58 8.34 21.65
N ASP A 513 -19.53 7.80 20.86
CA ASP A 513 -20.72 7.16 21.40
C ASP A 513 -20.31 5.80 22.01
N PRO A 514 -20.91 5.36 23.14
CA PRO A 514 -20.48 4.12 23.79
C PRO A 514 -20.88 2.88 23.00
N SER A 515 -19.96 1.92 22.88
CA SER A 515 -20.22 0.60 22.31
C SER A 515 -20.61 -0.42 23.40
N LEU A 516 -21.41 -1.42 23.00
CA LEU A 516 -21.64 -2.68 23.76
C LEU A 516 -20.45 -3.62 23.66
N ILE A 517 -19.70 -3.54 22.54
CA ILE A 517 -18.49 -4.31 22.32
C ILE A 517 -17.35 -3.62 23.07
N LYS A 518 -16.62 -4.40 23.86
CA LYS A 518 -15.52 -3.95 24.73
C LYS A 518 -14.20 -4.60 24.39
N HIS A 519 -14.26 -5.72 23.67
CA HIS A 519 -13.10 -6.50 23.27
C HIS A 519 -13.18 -6.72 21.75
N VAL A 520 -12.19 -6.23 21.04
CA VAL A 520 -12.02 -6.42 19.61
C VAL A 520 -10.81 -7.33 19.41
N PHE A 521 -10.99 -8.37 18.61
CA PHE A 521 -9.93 -9.27 18.16
C PHE A 521 -9.80 -9.09 16.67
N LEU A 522 -8.63 -8.64 16.22
CA LEU A 522 -8.28 -8.56 14.81
C LEU A 522 -7.31 -9.69 14.47
N ILE A 523 -7.72 -10.58 13.58
CA ILE A 523 -6.92 -11.71 13.11
C ILE A 523 -6.53 -11.44 11.67
N VAL A 524 -5.24 -11.30 11.43
CA VAL A 524 -4.65 -11.14 10.09
C VAL A 524 -4.19 -12.51 9.62
N ARG A 525 -4.54 -12.85 8.38
CA ARG A 525 -4.20 -14.10 7.69
C ARG A 525 -3.36 -13.77 6.45
N GLU A 526 -2.95 -14.80 5.69
CA GLU A 526 -1.99 -14.69 4.60
C GLU A 526 -2.52 -15.22 3.25
N ASN A 527 -2.59 -14.30 2.29
CA ASN A 527 -2.44 -14.49 0.86
C ASN A 527 -3.50 -15.31 0.13
N ARG A 528 -4.81 -15.21 0.51
CA ARG A 528 -5.85 -15.96 -0.23
C ARG A 528 -6.90 -15.06 -0.87
N THR A 529 -7.30 -15.44 -2.11
CA THR A 529 -8.45 -14.84 -2.76
C THR A 529 -9.76 -15.43 -2.23
N TYR A 530 -10.84 -14.68 -2.41
CA TYR A 530 -12.19 -15.16 -2.09
C TYR A 530 -12.52 -16.50 -2.78
N ASP A 531 -12.25 -16.60 -4.09
CA ASP A 531 -12.57 -17.81 -4.84
C ASP A 531 -11.76 -19.03 -4.42
N GLN A 532 -10.50 -18.86 -3.99
CA GLN A 532 -9.70 -19.99 -3.53
C GLN A 532 -10.28 -20.65 -2.29
N ILE A 533 -10.93 -19.87 -1.40
CA ILE A 533 -11.51 -20.34 -0.13
C ILE A 533 -13.03 -20.54 -0.25
N LEU A 534 -13.75 -19.50 -0.64
CA LEU A 534 -15.23 -19.45 -0.59
C LEU A 534 -15.90 -19.51 -1.97
N GLY A 535 -15.13 -19.77 -3.03
CA GLY A 535 -15.67 -19.83 -4.40
C GLY A 535 -16.77 -20.87 -4.61
N ASP A 536 -16.84 -21.89 -3.78
CA ASP A 536 -17.86 -22.94 -3.81
C ASP A 536 -19.07 -22.69 -2.88
N VAL A 537 -19.09 -21.55 -2.17
CA VAL A 537 -20.24 -21.14 -1.35
C VAL A 537 -21.36 -20.62 -2.24
N ALA A 538 -22.42 -21.40 -2.41
CA ALA A 538 -23.49 -21.12 -3.36
C ALA A 538 -24.31 -19.84 -3.08
N ALA A 539 -24.23 -19.29 -1.86
CA ALA A 539 -24.93 -18.07 -1.47
C ALA A 539 -24.15 -16.80 -1.89
N GLY A 540 -22.85 -16.91 -2.17
CA GLY A 540 -21.99 -15.81 -2.57
C GLY A 540 -21.73 -15.79 -4.07
N ASN A 541 -21.06 -14.74 -4.54
CA ASN A 541 -20.62 -14.61 -5.92
C ASN A 541 -19.23 -15.23 -6.10
N GLY A 542 -19.13 -16.56 -6.04
CA GLY A 542 -17.91 -17.33 -6.19
C GLY A 542 -17.86 -18.18 -7.46
N ASP A 543 -16.66 -18.56 -7.91
CA ASP A 543 -16.44 -19.57 -8.93
C ASP A 543 -15.97 -20.90 -8.29
N PRO A 544 -16.87 -21.93 -8.19
CA PRO A 544 -16.50 -23.21 -7.61
C PRO A 544 -15.32 -23.91 -8.30
N SER A 545 -15.03 -23.56 -9.53
CA SER A 545 -13.91 -24.14 -10.25
C SER A 545 -12.55 -23.66 -9.72
N LEU A 546 -12.51 -22.54 -8.99
CA LEU A 546 -11.30 -21.95 -8.41
C LEU A 546 -11.12 -22.29 -6.92
N ALA A 547 -12.14 -22.86 -6.26
CA ALA A 547 -12.13 -23.15 -4.82
C ALA A 547 -11.23 -24.37 -4.50
N VAL A 548 -9.91 -24.18 -4.63
CA VAL A 548 -8.93 -25.26 -4.39
C VAL A 548 -8.75 -25.56 -2.90
N PHE A 549 -9.13 -24.65 -2.04
CA PHE A 549 -9.11 -24.78 -0.58
C PHE A 549 -10.52 -24.76 0.03
N GLY A 550 -11.56 -24.95 -0.78
CA GLY A 550 -12.96 -24.96 -0.37
C GLY A 550 -13.37 -26.20 0.42
N ASP A 551 -14.67 -26.45 0.44
CA ASP A 551 -15.28 -27.60 1.17
C ASP A 551 -15.02 -28.97 0.51
N GLY A 552 -14.24 -29.00 -0.58
CA GLY A 552 -13.90 -30.21 -1.35
C GLY A 552 -14.85 -30.50 -2.49
N SER A 553 -15.93 -29.77 -2.66
CA SER A 553 -16.89 -29.98 -3.74
C SER A 553 -16.27 -29.70 -5.11
N ALA A 554 -15.49 -28.62 -5.22
CA ALA A 554 -14.78 -28.24 -6.43
C ALA A 554 -13.49 -29.05 -6.66
N ALA A 555 -12.72 -29.34 -5.62
CA ALA A 555 -11.51 -30.13 -5.69
C ALA A 555 -11.77 -31.66 -5.75
N GLY A 556 -13.00 -32.10 -5.59
CA GLY A 556 -13.39 -33.53 -5.60
C GLY A 556 -12.81 -34.33 -4.43
N GLY A 557 -12.56 -33.66 -3.31
CA GLY A 557 -11.86 -34.25 -2.20
C GLY A 557 -12.43 -33.91 -0.82
N THR A 558 -11.56 -33.94 0.14
CA THR A 558 -11.85 -33.63 1.55
C THR A 558 -11.97 -32.12 1.73
N PRO A 559 -12.89 -31.63 2.56
CA PRO A 559 -12.94 -30.23 2.94
C PRO A 559 -11.61 -29.72 3.50
N VAL A 560 -11.15 -28.58 3.03
CA VAL A 560 -9.89 -27.96 3.48
C VAL A 560 -10.19 -26.91 4.55
N THR A 561 -11.21 -26.06 4.33
CA THR A 561 -11.59 -24.94 5.20
C THR A 561 -13.02 -25.09 5.76
N PRO A 562 -13.32 -26.18 6.48
CA PRO A 562 -14.69 -26.44 6.95
C PRO A 562 -15.18 -25.42 7.99
N ASN A 563 -14.29 -24.82 8.79
CA ASN A 563 -14.65 -23.81 9.76
C ASN A 563 -15.07 -22.51 9.06
N ALA A 564 -14.29 -22.03 8.08
CA ALA A 564 -14.63 -20.85 7.30
C ALA A 564 -16.00 -20.98 6.62
N HIS A 565 -16.30 -22.16 6.05
CA HIS A 565 -17.60 -22.43 5.43
C HIS A 565 -18.75 -22.41 6.44
N LEU A 566 -18.53 -22.87 7.68
CA LEU A 566 -19.52 -22.79 8.74
C LEU A 566 -19.69 -21.37 9.30
N TRP A 567 -18.63 -20.55 9.29
CA TRP A 567 -18.78 -19.15 9.69
C TRP A 567 -19.74 -18.43 8.77
N VAL A 568 -19.54 -18.50 7.46
CA VAL A 568 -20.39 -17.79 6.49
C VAL A 568 -21.82 -18.36 6.39
N GLN A 569 -22.08 -19.55 6.91
CA GLN A 569 -23.44 -20.06 7.07
C GLN A 569 -24.19 -19.42 8.24
N ARG A 570 -23.47 -18.96 9.26
CA ARG A 570 -24.06 -18.36 10.45
C ARG A 570 -23.91 -16.85 10.52
N PHE A 571 -22.73 -16.34 10.23
CA PHE A 571 -22.36 -14.93 10.30
C PHE A 571 -22.44 -14.31 8.89
N PRO A 572 -22.28 -12.98 8.71
CA PRO A 572 -22.34 -12.35 7.40
C PRO A 572 -21.38 -13.00 6.40
N LEU A 573 -21.87 -13.29 5.21
CA LEU A 573 -21.06 -13.64 4.06
C LEU A 573 -20.78 -12.34 3.26
N LEU A 574 -19.51 -11.94 3.20
CA LEU A 574 -19.04 -10.79 2.46
C LEU A 574 -18.44 -11.30 1.14
N ASP A 575 -19.11 -11.11 0.01
CA ASP A 575 -18.63 -11.63 -1.28
C ASP A 575 -18.03 -10.56 -2.19
N ASN A 576 -17.87 -9.34 -1.65
CA ASN A 576 -17.33 -8.20 -2.36
C ASN A 576 -16.35 -7.41 -1.47
N PHE A 577 -15.43 -8.15 -0.81
CA PHE A 577 -14.39 -7.64 0.08
C PHE A 577 -13.01 -7.69 -0.62
N TYR A 578 -12.19 -6.65 -0.47
CA TYR A 578 -10.94 -6.50 -1.20
C TYR A 578 -9.77 -6.07 -0.31
N ASP A 579 -8.59 -6.57 -0.63
CA ASP A 579 -7.31 -6.10 -0.11
C ASP A 579 -6.72 -5.12 -1.12
N PRO A 580 -6.52 -3.83 -0.80
CA PRO A 580 -5.96 -2.86 -1.75
C PRO A 580 -4.50 -3.12 -2.14
N SER A 581 -3.85 -3.97 -1.38
CA SER A 581 -2.43 -4.29 -1.45
C SER A 581 -2.06 -5.16 -2.64
N ARG A 582 -0.77 -5.16 -2.93
CA ARG A 582 -0.16 -6.08 -3.88
C ARG A 582 0.51 -7.27 -3.20
N GLN A 583 1.15 -7.04 -2.07
CA GLN A 583 1.90 -8.00 -1.27
C GLN A 583 1.79 -7.63 0.21
N SER A 584 2.26 -8.51 1.10
CA SER A 584 2.18 -8.31 2.55
C SER A 584 2.79 -6.98 3.02
N ALA A 585 3.86 -6.48 2.37
CA ALA A 585 4.49 -5.21 2.76
C ALA A 585 3.50 -4.04 2.80
N ASP A 586 2.70 -3.87 1.76
CA ASP A 586 1.68 -2.83 1.72
C ASP A 586 0.35 -3.28 2.33
N GLY A 587 0.09 -4.61 2.43
CA GLY A 587 -1.11 -5.15 3.04
C GLY A 587 -1.24 -4.86 4.53
N HIS A 588 -0.21 -5.16 5.29
CA HIS A 588 -0.17 -4.82 6.71
C HIS A 588 -0.34 -3.31 6.97
N GLN A 589 0.18 -2.45 6.06
CA GLN A 589 0.00 -1.01 6.17
C GLN A 589 -1.47 -0.62 5.93
N TRP A 590 -2.14 -1.19 4.93
CA TRP A 590 -3.56 -0.93 4.68
C TRP A 590 -4.43 -1.29 5.88
N ILE A 591 -4.17 -2.40 6.55
CA ILE A 591 -4.87 -2.83 7.78
C ILE A 591 -4.59 -1.85 8.92
N GLN A 592 -3.31 -1.57 9.19
CA GLN A 592 -2.89 -0.92 10.42
C GLN A 592 -2.86 0.59 10.34
N GLU A 593 -2.56 1.15 9.17
CA GLU A 593 -2.46 2.58 8.97
C GLU A 593 -3.63 3.13 8.15
N GLY A 594 -4.53 2.26 7.66
CA GLY A 594 -5.64 2.64 6.79
C GLY A 594 -5.19 3.13 5.41
N MET A 595 -3.93 2.95 5.06
CA MET A 595 -3.33 3.29 3.77
C MET A 595 -1.93 2.70 3.63
N ALA A 596 -1.48 2.40 2.42
CA ALA A 596 -0.06 2.20 2.17
C ALA A 596 0.63 3.57 2.05
N PRO A 597 1.64 3.88 2.88
CA PRO A 597 2.40 5.12 2.77
C PRO A 597 3.20 5.21 1.46
N TYR A 598 3.40 6.42 0.94
CA TYR A 598 4.08 6.64 -0.34
C TYR A 598 5.44 5.91 -0.47
N ALA A 599 6.28 5.95 0.57
CA ALA A 599 7.59 5.33 0.50
C ALA A 599 7.55 3.81 0.44
N ASP A 600 6.49 3.21 0.96
CA ASP A 600 6.24 1.79 0.84
C ASP A 600 5.71 1.45 -0.56
N ASP A 601 4.61 2.05 -0.95
CA ASP A 601 3.93 1.74 -2.20
C ASP A 601 4.76 2.06 -3.47
N ILE A 602 5.53 3.16 -3.46
CA ILE A 602 6.35 3.55 -4.61
C ILE A 602 7.51 2.57 -4.89
N GLN A 603 7.95 1.79 -3.90
CA GLN A 603 8.98 0.78 -4.07
C GLN A 603 8.45 -0.51 -4.70
N SER A 604 7.14 -0.75 -4.65
CA SER A 604 6.53 -1.89 -5.33
C SER A 604 6.86 -1.88 -6.84
N PRO A 605 7.16 -3.06 -7.46
CA PRO A 605 7.01 -4.41 -6.91
C PRO A 605 8.24 -4.99 -6.20
N ASP A 606 9.36 -4.31 -6.16
CA ASP A 606 10.64 -4.97 -5.85
C ASP A 606 11.14 -4.68 -4.43
N TRP A 607 10.57 -3.67 -3.72
CA TRP A 607 10.99 -3.24 -2.37
C TRP A 607 12.51 -3.35 -2.13
N VAL A 608 13.30 -2.85 -3.07
CA VAL A 608 14.77 -2.99 -3.05
C VAL A 608 15.39 -2.38 -1.81
N ARG A 609 14.79 -1.30 -1.31
CA ARG A 609 15.28 -0.61 -0.12
C ARG A 609 14.98 -1.40 1.16
N SER A 610 13.74 -1.77 1.39
CA SER A 610 13.27 -2.51 2.56
C SER A 610 11.93 -3.20 2.26
N TYR A 611 11.59 -4.18 3.07
CA TYR A 611 10.29 -4.84 3.07
C TYR A 611 9.65 -4.59 4.45
N PRO A 612 8.92 -3.49 4.64
CA PRO A 612 8.35 -3.10 5.93
C PRO A 612 7.17 -4.00 6.32
N GLY A 613 6.90 -4.12 7.61
CA GLY A 613 5.83 -4.98 8.12
C GLY A 613 6.25 -6.44 8.38
N GLY A 614 7.22 -6.96 7.63
CA GLY A 614 7.74 -8.31 7.79
C GLY A 614 9.03 -8.36 8.64
N ASN A 615 10.17 -8.31 7.97
CA ASN A 615 11.47 -8.63 8.58
C ASN A 615 12.21 -7.48 9.24
N ALA A 616 11.86 -6.23 8.96
CA ALA A 616 12.57 -5.06 9.44
C ALA A 616 11.66 -3.85 9.56
N GLY A 617 11.74 -3.16 10.67
CA GLY A 617 11.15 -1.84 10.79
C GLY A 617 11.79 -0.86 9.81
N ASP A 618 10.99 -0.02 9.17
CA ASP A 618 11.47 1.07 8.33
C ASP A 618 10.79 2.39 8.68
N ALA A 619 11.53 3.29 9.34
CA ALA A 619 11.01 4.59 9.76
C ALA A 619 10.46 5.45 8.60
N LEU A 620 10.81 5.18 7.35
CA LEU A 620 10.30 5.88 6.17
C LEU A 620 9.03 5.28 5.60
N ALA A 621 8.77 4.02 5.90
CA ALA A 621 7.58 3.32 5.42
C ALA A 621 6.33 3.57 6.28
N TYR A 622 6.47 4.19 7.46
CA TYR A 622 5.36 4.46 8.36
C TYR A 622 4.88 5.89 8.29
N GLN A 623 3.57 6.09 8.37
CA GLN A 623 3.00 7.43 8.48
C GLN A 623 3.08 7.98 9.91
N ASN A 624 3.07 9.30 10.04
CA ASN A 624 3.20 9.97 11.34
C ASN A 624 1.94 9.94 12.22
N LYS A 625 0.82 9.45 11.69
CA LYS A 625 -0.43 9.27 12.46
C LYS A 625 -0.41 7.99 13.27
N GLY A 626 0.45 7.05 12.91
CA GLY A 626 0.61 5.78 13.60
C GLY A 626 -0.30 4.69 13.06
N PHE A 627 -0.48 3.69 13.88
CA PHE A 627 -1.17 2.43 13.58
C PHE A 627 -2.46 2.32 14.38
N LEU A 628 -3.40 1.51 13.94
CA LEU A 628 -4.65 1.26 14.64
C LEU A 628 -4.41 0.89 16.12
N PHE A 629 -3.46 -0.01 16.38
CA PHE A 629 -3.10 -0.38 17.74
C PHE A 629 -2.46 0.77 18.53
N SER A 630 -1.67 1.64 17.89
CA SER A 630 -1.05 2.77 18.57
C SER A 630 -2.07 3.87 18.89
N GLU A 631 -3.09 4.06 18.05
CA GLU A 631 -4.22 4.95 18.34
C GLU A 631 -5.04 4.44 19.54
N ALA A 632 -5.27 3.12 19.62
CA ALA A 632 -5.93 2.51 20.78
C ALA A 632 -5.13 2.74 22.08
N GLU A 633 -3.82 2.57 22.01
CA GLU A 633 -2.91 2.85 23.13
C GLU A 633 -2.95 4.34 23.52
N ALA A 634 -2.85 5.26 22.56
CA ALA A 634 -2.94 6.70 22.80
C ALA A 634 -4.28 7.10 23.45
N ALA A 635 -5.35 6.38 23.13
CA ALA A 635 -6.65 6.54 23.78
C ALA A 635 -6.72 5.93 25.20
N GLY A 636 -5.65 5.28 25.66
CA GLY A 636 -5.58 4.62 26.97
C GLY A 636 -6.30 3.28 27.04
N LEU A 637 -6.57 2.66 25.91
CA LEU A 637 -7.14 1.32 25.82
C LEU A 637 -6.04 0.27 25.97
N PRO A 638 -6.26 -0.80 26.74
CA PRO A 638 -5.34 -1.93 26.79
C PRO A 638 -5.24 -2.63 25.45
N VAL A 639 -4.02 -2.89 24.98
CA VAL A 639 -3.72 -3.55 23.69
C VAL A 639 -2.78 -4.73 23.94
N LYS A 640 -2.90 -5.81 23.14
CA LYS A 640 -1.90 -6.88 23.01
C LYS A 640 -1.69 -7.21 21.53
N ILE A 641 -0.44 -7.48 21.18
CA ILE A 641 -0.01 -7.78 19.80
C ILE A 641 0.70 -9.14 19.78
N TYR A 642 0.22 -10.02 18.89
CA TYR A 642 0.72 -11.38 18.71
C TYR A 642 1.21 -11.54 17.25
N GLY A 643 2.52 -11.39 17.04
CA GLY A 643 3.18 -11.63 15.74
C GLY A 643 3.38 -10.40 14.87
N GLU A 644 2.48 -9.46 14.89
CA GLU A 644 2.43 -8.31 13.99
C GLU A 644 3.58 -7.31 14.23
N TYR A 645 4.24 -6.83 13.16
CA TYR A 645 5.39 -5.90 13.19
C TYR A 645 6.55 -6.35 14.08
N ILE A 646 6.72 -7.66 14.20
CA ILE A 646 7.86 -8.28 14.87
C ILE A 646 8.95 -8.56 13.84
N GLU A 647 10.18 -8.19 14.14
CA GLU A 647 11.27 -8.23 13.16
C GLU A 647 12.01 -9.57 13.13
N ASN A 648 12.21 -10.19 14.27
CA ASN A 648 13.01 -11.41 14.39
C ASN A 648 12.61 -12.30 15.56
N ASN A 649 12.64 -13.60 15.35
CA ASN A 649 12.70 -14.58 16.42
C ASN A 649 14.14 -14.88 16.77
N THR A 650 14.40 -15.06 18.05
CA THR A 650 15.62 -15.74 18.50
C THR A 650 15.21 -16.97 19.27
N TYR A 651 15.84 -18.10 18.96
CA TYR A 651 15.57 -19.37 19.61
C TYR A 651 16.66 -19.68 20.61
N LYS A 652 16.26 -20.07 21.81
CA LYS A 652 17.22 -20.53 22.87
C LYS A 652 16.65 -21.76 23.58
N GLN A 653 17.07 -22.92 23.17
CA GLN A 653 16.64 -24.16 23.78
C GLN A 653 17.23 -24.34 25.21
N PRO A 654 16.62 -25.18 26.06
CA PRO A 654 17.06 -25.40 27.44
C PRO A 654 18.51 -25.90 27.56
N ASN A 655 19.03 -26.59 26.55
CA ASN A 655 20.42 -26.99 26.45
C ASN A 655 21.39 -25.88 26.09
N GLY A 656 20.89 -24.63 25.91
CA GLY A 656 21.68 -23.46 25.50
C GLY A 656 21.92 -23.36 24.00
N SER A 657 21.42 -24.31 23.20
CA SER A 657 21.47 -24.25 21.75
C SER A 657 20.59 -23.09 21.24
N LYS A 658 21.04 -22.44 20.16
CA LYS A 658 20.25 -21.45 19.41
C LYS A 658 19.59 -22.07 18.19
N LYS A 659 19.50 -23.40 18.16
CA LYS A 659 18.83 -24.10 17.06
C LYS A 659 17.32 -23.91 17.20
N GLU A 660 16.70 -23.49 16.14
CA GLU A 660 15.26 -23.49 15.99
C GLU A 660 14.72 -24.93 16.04
N PRO A 661 13.60 -25.20 16.75
CA PRO A 661 12.87 -26.46 16.62
C PRO A 661 12.32 -26.64 15.21
N SER A 662 12.19 -27.89 14.78
CA SER A 662 11.53 -28.21 13.51
C SER A 662 10.02 -28.10 13.61
N TRP A 663 9.33 -27.96 12.49
CA TRP A 663 7.87 -27.97 12.39
C TRP A 663 7.27 -29.17 13.17
N SER A 664 7.83 -30.37 12.99
CA SER A 664 7.36 -31.57 13.70
C SER A 664 7.53 -31.49 15.22
N GLU A 665 8.58 -30.81 15.71
CA GLU A 665 8.80 -30.61 17.14
C GLU A 665 7.78 -29.63 17.72
N PHE A 666 7.50 -28.53 17.04
CA PHE A 666 6.44 -27.59 17.43
C PHE A 666 5.05 -28.25 17.38
N TYR A 667 4.77 -29.00 16.30
CA TYR A 667 3.49 -29.66 16.14
C TYR A 667 3.24 -30.72 17.22
N ALA A 668 4.24 -31.54 17.55
CA ALA A 668 4.14 -32.52 18.63
C ALA A 668 3.94 -31.85 20.00
N ASP A 669 4.55 -30.69 20.22
CA ASP A 669 4.39 -29.90 21.45
C ASP A 669 2.94 -29.38 21.59
N SER A 670 2.39 -28.82 20.51
CA SER A 670 0.99 -28.40 20.43
C SER A 670 0.02 -29.58 20.68
N GLN A 671 0.20 -30.70 20.00
CA GLN A 671 -0.66 -31.87 20.20
C GLN A 671 -0.66 -32.37 21.65
N CYS A 672 0.48 -32.31 22.32
CA CYS A 672 0.58 -32.67 23.71
C CYS A 672 -0.10 -31.68 24.66
N PHE A 673 0.01 -30.39 24.38
CA PHE A 673 -0.72 -29.37 25.11
C PHE A 673 -2.25 -29.58 25.02
N GLU A 674 -2.74 -30.01 23.89
CA GLU A 674 -4.16 -30.34 23.66
C GLU A 674 -4.59 -31.69 24.25
N GLY A 675 -3.70 -32.47 24.87
CA GLY A 675 -4.02 -33.73 25.51
C GLY A 675 -3.91 -34.95 24.60
N GLY A 676 -3.11 -34.87 23.55
CA GLY A 676 -2.80 -36.00 22.66
C GLY A 676 -2.12 -37.19 23.38
N PRO A 677 -2.05 -38.36 22.73
CA PRO A 677 -1.70 -39.59 23.41
C PRO A 677 -0.20 -39.84 23.65
N ASP A 678 0.69 -39.18 22.91
CA ASP A 678 2.11 -39.53 22.87
C ASP A 678 3.01 -38.47 23.54
N CYS A 679 2.60 -38.00 24.72
CA CYS A 679 3.31 -36.94 25.41
C CYS A 679 4.50 -37.42 26.21
N GLY A 680 5.59 -36.64 26.13
CA GLY A 680 6.81 -36.89 26.89
C GLY A 680 6.66 -36.60 28.42
N PRO A 681 7.67 -36.93 29.22
CA PRO A 681 7.67 -36.56 30.63
C PRO A 681 7.84 -35.06 30.80
N PRO A 682 7.35 -34.46 31.92
CA PRO A 682 7.53 -33.04 32.22
C PRO A 682 8.96 -32.55 32.07
N GLY A 683 9.18 -31.41 31.37
CA GLY A 683 10.49 -30.83 31.10
C GLY A 683 11.17 -31.39 29.86
N THR A 684 10.47 -32.13 29.00
CA THR A 684 10.95 -32.63 27.69
C THR A 684 10.02 -32.20 26.56
N PRO A 685 10.49 -32.12 25.31
CA PRO A 685 9.64 -31.89 24.17
C PRO A 685 8.45 -32.87 24.12
N GLY A 686 7.26 -32.36 23.85
CA GLY A 686 6.04 -33.15 23.84
C GLY A 686 5.45 -33.43 25.22
N GLU A 687 5.75 -32.64 26.24
CA GLU A 687 5.03 -32.66 27.52
C GLU A 687 3.64 -31.98 27.39
N THR A 688 2.83 -32.10 28.47
CA THR A 688 1.48 -31.49 28.54
C THR A 688 1.47 -29.98 28.77
N THR A 689 2.60 -29.33 28.74
CA THR A 689 2.79 -27.88 28.74
C THR A 689 3.59 -27.49 27.51
N LEU A 690 3.39 -26.33 26.94
CA LEU A 690 4.15 -25.89 25.76
C LEU A 690 5.64 -25.76 26.07
N TYR A 691 6.40 -26.79 25.74
CA TYR A 691 7.84 -26.89 26.07
C TYR A 691 8.64 -25.80 25.33
N TYR A 692 8.29 -25.55 24.06
CA TYR A 692 9.03 -24.59 23.23
C TYR A 692 8.62 -23.13 23.42
N GLN A 693 7.58 -22.82 24.18
CA GLN A 693 7.13 -21.45 24.45
C GLN A 693 8.24 -20.52 24.99
N ASN A 694 9.17 -21.05 25.77
CA ASN A 694 10.27 -20.31 26.36
C ASN A 694 11.54 -20.30 25.49
N THR A 695 11.50 -20.95 24.33
CA THR A 695 12.62 -20.96 23.40
C THR A 695 12.55 -19.78 22.44
N ILE A 696 11.34 -19.26 22.18
CA ILE A 696 11.07 -18.14 21.28
C ILE A 696 11.25 -16.83 22.04
N ARG A 697 11.95 -15.91 21.44
CA ARG A 697 11.98 -14.52 21.85
C ARG A 697 11.92 -13.61 20.63
N SER A 698 10.87 -12.83 20.59
CA SER A 698 10.58 -11.89 19.53
C SER A 698 10.93 -10.46 19.96
N GLU A 699 11.32 -9.64 18.99
CA GLU A 699 11.72 -8.25 19.19
C GLU A 699 11.04 -7.37 18.13
N SER A 700 10.91 -6.08 18.41
CA SER A 700 10.45 -5.09 17.45
C SER A 700 11.19 -3.77 17.65
N SER A 701 11.50 -3.07 16.55
CA SER A 701 12.09 -1.72 16.61
C SER A 701 11.03 -0.64 16.79
N ILE A 702 9.74 -0.94 16.57
CA ILE A 702 8.64 0.00 16.74
C ILE A 702 8.24 0.04 18.21
N PRO A 703 8.36 1.19 18.89
CA PRO A 703 8.12 1.28 20.35
C PRO A 703 6.69 0.90 20.76
N ALA A 704 5.70 1.32 19.99
CA ALA A 704 4.30 0.97 20.25
C ALA A 704 4.05 -0.55 20.15
N VAL A 705 4.72 -1.25 19.22
CA VAL A 705 4.66 -2.72 19.15
C VAL A 705 5.42 -3.35 20.30
N TYR A 706 6.68 -2.95 20.51
CA TYR A 706 7.56 -3.53 21.51
C TYR A 706 6.97 -3.53 22.93
N ASN A 707 6.24 -2.49 23.28
CA ASN A 707 5.64 -2.34 24.61
C ASN A 707 4.43 -3.26 24.83
N TYR A 708 3.74 -3.67 23.79
CA TYR A 708 2.46 -4.42 23.84
C TYR A 708 2.52 -5.80 23.20
N MET A 709 3.64 -6.14 22.53
CA MET A 709 3.83 -7.46 21.96
C MET A 709 4.00 -8.56 23.00
N VAL A 710 3.47 -9.73 22.72
CA VAL A 710 3.71 -10.96 23.47
C VAL A 710 5.02 -11.58 23.02
N ARG A 711 6.06 -11.50 23.83
CA ARG A 711 7.44 -11.76 23.43
C ARG A 711 7.82 -13.21 23.14
N ASN A 712 7.04 -14.14 23.59
CA ASN A 712 7.18 -15.56 23.24
C ASN A 712 6.23 -15.97 22.10
N PHE A 713 5.54 -15.03 21.50
CA PHE A 713 4.77 -15.29 20.27
C PHE A 713 5.68 -15.03 19.06
N PRO A 714 5.76 -15.97 18.11
CA PRO A 714 6.66 -15.85 16.96
C PRO A 714 6.14 -14.82 15.94
N TYR A 715 7.08 -14.26 15.17
CA TYR A 715 6.76 -13.49 13.96
C TYR A 715 6.51 -14.45 12.78
N PHE A 716 6.51 -13.94 11.55
CA PHE A 716 6.40 -14.74 10.34
C PHE A 716 7.45 -15.85 10.29
N ASP A 717 7.02 -17.08 10.44
CA ASP A 717 7.85 -18.26 10.47
C ASP A 717 7.00 -19.50 10.16
N LEU A 718 6.99 -19.91 8.91
CA LEU A 718 6.17 -21.04 8.44
C LEU A 718 6.72 -22.41 8.89
N ASN A 719 7.82 -22.42 9.63
CA ASN A 719 8.26 -23.62 10.34
C ASN A 719 7.53 -23.85 11.67
N ILE A 720 6.62 -22.95 12.04
CA ILE A 720 5.82 -23.03 13.27
C ILE A 720 4.35 -23.18 12.89
N PRO A 721 3.71 -24.34 13.22
CA PRO A 721 2.30 -24.53 12.92
C PRO A 721 1.40 -23.52 13.65
N ASP A 722 0.31 -23.12 13.02
CA ASP A 722 -0.67 -22.20 13.62
C ASP A 722 -1.33 -22.79 14.85
N GLN A 723 -1.43 -24.12 14.98
CA GLN A 723 -1.91 -24.75 16.22
C GLN A 723 -1.00 -24.38 17.39
N PHE A 724 0.33 -24.33 17.21
CA PHE A 724 1.24 -23.92 18.26
C PHE A 724 1.08 -22.42 18.61
N ARG A 725 0.87 -21.56 17.62
CA ARG A 725 0.57 -20.14 17.84
C ARG A 725 -0.70 -19.93 18.65
N VAL A 726 -1.75 -20.65 18.28
CA VAL A 726 -3.03 -20.60 19.02
C VAL A 726 -2.89 -21.11 20.46
N ASP A 727 -2.08 -22.15 20.68
CA ASP A 727 -1.87 -22.65 22.04
C ASP A 727 -1.13 -21.65 22.93
N LEU A 728 -0.18 -20.90 22.37
CA LEU A 728 0.46 -19.76 23.07
C LEU A 728 -0.57 -18.69 23.43
N TRP A 729 -1.43 -18.33 22.47
CA TRP A 729 -2.50 -17.36 22.69
C TRP A 729 -3.53 -17.88 23.72
N VAL A 730 -3.96 -19.12 23.63
CA VAL A 730 -4.92 -19.74 24.58
C VAL A 730 -4.40 -19.68 26.02
N GLN A 731 -3.11 -19.95 26.24
CA GLN A 731 -2.54 -19.83 27.58
C GLN A 731 -2.62 -18.39 28.09
N ASP A 732 -2.26 -17.42 27.26
CA ASP A 732 -2.24 -16.01 27.63
C ASP A 732 -3.65 -15.47 27.84
N PHE A 733 -4.58 -15.78 26.92
CA PHE A 733 -5.99 -15.43 26.99
C PHE A 733 -6.65 -15.98 28.28
N ASN A 734 -6.40 -17.23 28.63
CA ASN A 734 -6.91 -17.81 29.86
C ASN A 734 -6.35 -17.13 31.12
N ASN A 735 -5.08 -16.71 31.10
CA ASN A 735 -4.49 -15.92 32.18
C ASN A 735 -5.19 -14.57 32.32
N ASP A 736 -5.45 -13.87 31.21
CA ASP A 736 -6.16 -12.61 31.19
C ASP A 736 -7.61 -12.73 31.64
N LEU A 737 -8.32 -13.78 31.21
CA LEU A 737 -9.67 -14.09 31.71
C LEU A 737 -9.69 -14.30 33.22
N ALA A 738 -8.74 -15.09 33.75
CA ALA A 738 -8.64 -15.35 35.17
C ALA A 738 -8.30 -14.09 35.98
N ALA A 739 -7.49 -13.20 35.41
CA ALA A 739 -7.12 -11.92 36.01
C ALA A 739 -8.16 -10.81 35.80
N GLY A 740 -9.10 -10.99 34.85
CA GLY A 740 -10.04 -9.94 34.43
C GLY A 740 -9.35 -8.79 33.67
N THR A 741 -8.30 -9.09 32.91
CA THR A 741 -7.44 -8.14 32.21
C THR A 741 -7.44 -8.31 30.70
N VAL A 742 -8.43 -9.02 30.14
CA VAL A 742 -8.55 -9.15 28.67
C VAL A 742 -8.53 -7.76 28.04
N PRO A 743 -7.64 -7.49 27.06
CA PRO A 743 -7.49 -6.17 26.46
C PRO A 743 -8.75 -5.67 25.75
N ALA A 744 -8.78 -4.38 25.46
CA ALA A 744 -9.80 -3.79 24.59
C ALA A 744 -9.55 -4.13 23.11
N MET A 745 -8.29 -4.34 22.74
CA MET A 745 -7.88 -4.77 21.41
C MET A 745 -6.79 -5.83 21.50
N GLU A 746 -7.00 -6.94 20.85
CA GLU A 746 -5.97 -7.94 20.56
C GLU A 746 -5.81 -8.05 19.04
N GLN A 747 -4.57 -8.11 18.61
CA GLN A 747 -4.22 -8.34 17.22
C GLN A 747 -3.36 -9.58 17.11
N LEU A 748 -3.75 -10.48 16.22
CA LEU A 748 -3.10 -11.77 16.00
C LEU A 748 -2.74 -11.94 14.53
N TRP A 749 -1.53 -12.37 14.26
CA TRP A 749 -1.08 -12.78 12.94
C TRP A 749 -0.99 -14.31 12.89
N ILE A 750 -1.87 -14.95 12.11
CA ILE A 750 -2.02 -16.40 11.95
C ILE A 750 -1.82 -16.71 10.46
N MET A 751 -0.77 -17.40 10.08
CA MET A 751 -0.12 -17.22 8.78
C MET A 751 0.14 -18.49 7.94
N ASP A 752 -0.22 -19.68 8.41
CA ASP A 752 0.12 -20.93 7.67
C ASP A 752 -0.63 -21.05 6.33
N ASP A 753 -1.66 -20.26 6.10
CA ASP A 753 -2.35 -20.18 4.80
C ASP A 753 -1.48 -19.57 3.68
N HIS A 754 -0.32 -19.01 3.98
CA HIS A 754 0.71 -18.65 3.00
C HIS A 754 1.24 -19.86 2.17
N THR A 755 1.13 -21.08 2.69
CA THR A 755 1.35 -22.36 1.97
C THR A 755 2.78 -22.68 1.51
N THR A 756 3.78 -21.98 2.00
CA THR A 756 5.19 -22.28 1.64
C THR A 756 5.98 -22.97 2.77
N GLY A 757 5.32 -23.36 3.83
CA GLY A 757 5.89 -24.11 4.96
C GLY A 757 6.14 -25.60 4.67
N PRO A 758 6.54 -26.37 5.68
CA PRO A 758 6.88 -27.81 5.51
C PRO A 758 5.72 -28.71 5.08
N PRO A 759 4.46 -28.57 5.56
CA PRO A 759 3.35 -29.43 5.13
C PRO A 759 2.95 -29.20 3.66
N THR A 760 1.92 -29.92 3.20
CA THR A 760 1.30 -29.65 1.91
C THR A 760 0.44 -28.39 2.00
N PRO A 761 0.21 -27.65 0.90
CA PRO A 761 -0.64 -26.45 0.91
C PRO A 761 -2.02 -26.67 1.53
N GLN A 762 -2.63 -27.82 1.26
CA GLN A 762 -3.93 -28.18 1.86
C GLN A 762 -3.83 -28.41 3.35
N ALA A 763 -2.71 -28.93 3.86
CA ALA A 763 -2.52 -29.13 5.28
C ALA A 763 -2.25 -27.81 6.01
N GLU A 764 -1.52 -26.91 5.38
CA GLU A 764 -1.26 -25.56 5.92
C GLU A 764 -2.54 -24.73 5.97
N GLN A 765 -3.36 -24.74 4.90
CA GLN A 765 -4.68 -24.11 4.89
C GLN A 765 -5.61 -24.73 5.94
N ALA A 766 -5.54 -26.04 6.12
CA ALA A 766 -6.34 -26.74 7.13
C ALA A 766 -5.88 -26.41 8.55
N ASP A 767 -4.56 -26.21 8.74
CA ASP A 767 -4.00 -25.77 10.02
C ASP A 767 -4.50 -24.38 10.39
N ASN A 768 -4.43 -23.44 9.46
CA ASN A 768 -4.92 -22.08 9.64
C ASN A 768 -6.44 -22.04 9.92
N ASP A 769 -7.27 -22.73 9.11
CA ASP A 769 -8.73 -22.80 9.30
C ASP A 769 -9.11 -23.33 10.69
N LEU A 770 -8.43 -24.40 11.15
CA LEU A 770 -8.65 -24.96 12.47
C LEU A 770 -8.16 -24.01 13.58
N ALA A 771 -7.01 -23.36 13.38
CA ALA A 771 -6.42 -22.42 14.33
C ALA A 771 -7.36 -21.26 14.61
N VAL A 772 -7.84 -20.59 13.56
CA VAL A 772 -8.80 -19.49 13.69
C VAL A 772 -10.13 -19.99 14.26
N GLY A 773 -10.58 -21.17 13.83
CA GLY A 773 -11.78 -21.83 14.43
C GLY A 773 -11.66 -22.01 15.94
N ARG A 774 -10.52 -22.45 16.43
CA ARG A 774 -10.24 -22.59 17.86
C ARG A 774 -10.25 -21.25 18.60
N ILE A 775 -9.70 -20.20 18.03
CA ILE A 775 -9.73 -18.85 18.62
C ILE A 775 -11.20 -18.42 18.83
N ILE A 776 -12.02 -18.56 17.79
CA ILE A 776 -13.46 -18.21 17.86
C ILE A 776 -14.18 -19.05 18.91
N ASP A 777 -13.89 -20.35 18.97
CA ASP A 777 -14.47 -21.25 19.97
C ASP A 777 -14.13 -20.78 21.39
N TYR A 778 -12.86 -20.54 21.70
CA TYR A 778 -12.42 -20.06 23.02
C TYR A 778 -13.08 -18.73 23.41
N ILE A 779 -13.11 -17.75 22.50
CA ILE A 779 -13.73 -16.44 22.76
C ILE A 779 -15.24 -16.60 22.96
N SER A 780 -15.92 -17.37 22.11
CA SER A 780 -17.37 -17.50 22.16
C SER A 780 -17.88 -18.29 23.37
N HIS A 781 -17.07 -19.19 23.92
CA HIS A 781 -17.35 -19.89 25.18
C HIS A 781 -16.90 -19.14 26.43
N SER A 782 -16.23 -18.01 26.28
CA SER A 782 -15.74 -17.20 27.41
C SER A 782 -16.81 -16.26 27.97
N PRO A 783 -16.63 -15.78 29.23
CA PRO A 783 -17.53 -14.80 29.83
C PRO A 783 -17.62 -13.47 29.07
N ILE A 784 -16.64 -13.12 28.25
CA ILE A 784 -16.59 -11.85 27.50
C ILE A 784 -17.32 -11.91 26.17
N TRP A 785 -17.79 -13.08 25.72
CA TRP A 785 -18.46 -13.24 24.43
C TRP A 785 -19.53 -12.18 24.17
N SER A 786 -20.35 -11.88 25.19
CA SER A 786 -21.42 -10.89 25.09
C SER A 786 -20.95 -9.45 24.92
N SER A 787 -19.65 -9.22 24.90
CA SER A 787 -19.02 -7.90 24.67
C SER A 787 -17.85 -7.96 23.68
N SER A 788 -17.81 -8.96 22.82
CA SER A 788 -16.71 -9.21 21.89
C SER A 788 -17.14 -9.12 20.43
N ALA A 789 -16.20 -8.70 19.57
CA ALA A 789 -16.24 -8.83 18.13
C ALA A 789 -14.88 -9.30 17.62
N ILE A 790 -14.90 -10.20 16.64
CA ILE A 790 -13.72 -10.77 15.98
C ILE A 790 -13.81 -10.35 14.52
N PHE A 791 -12.76 -9.72 14.02
CA PHE A 791 -12.57 -9.34 12.63
C PHE A 791 -11.44 -10.20 12.08
N ILE A 792 -11.64 -10.75 10.89
CA ILE A 792 -10.68 -11.64 10.25
C ILE A 792 -10.54 -11.19 8.80
N GLU A 793 -9.32 -10.95 8.36
CA GLU A 793 -9.00 -10.53 7.01
C GLU A 793 -7.62 -11.05 6.60
N GLU A 794 -7.40 -11.15 5.29
CA GLU A 794 -6.08 -11.43 4.72
C GLU A 794 -5.27 -10.11 4.68
N ASP A 795 -3.95 -10.20 4.68
CA ASP A 795 -3.09 -9.03 4.44
C ASP A 795 -3.06 -8.65 2.96
N ASP A 796 -2.94 -9.64 2.08
CA ASP A 796 -3.08 -9.51 0.63
C ASP A 796 -3.58 -10.82 0.01
N ALA A 797 -3.86 -10.81 -1.29
CA ALA A 797 -4.26 -12.01 -2.03
C ALA A 797 -3.13 -12.62 -2.87
N GLN A 798 -1.95 -12.09 -2.77
CA GLN A 798 -0.67 -12.53 -3.37
C GLN A 798 -0.78 -13.26 -4.73
N ASN A 799 -1.28 -12.56 -5.75
CA ASN A 799 -1.37 -13.13 -7.09
C ASN A 799 -2.30 -14.36 -7.21
N GLY A 800 -3.15 -14.59 -6.21
CA GLY A 800 -4.15 -15.66 -6.26
C GLY A 800 -5.19 -15.45 -7.36
N VAL A 801 -5.75 -16.53 -7.87
CA VAL A 801 -6.76 -16.49 -8.94
C VAL A 801 -8.14 -16.23 -8.37
N ASP A 802 -8.82 -15.23 -8.93
CA ASP A 802 -10.22 -14.92 -8.61
C ASP A 802 -10.95 -14.53 -9.89
N HIS A 803 -12.25 -14.88 -10.03
CA HIS A 803 -13.00 -14.61 -11.27
C HIS A 803 -13.49 -13.16 -11.40
N ILE A 804 -13.37 -12.35 -10.33
CA ILE A 804 -13.72 -10.92 -10.35
C ILE A 804 -12.43 -10.08 -10.43
N ASP A 805 -11.58 -10.20 -9.41
CA ASP A 805 -10.34 -9.45 -9.31
C ASP A 805 -9.39 -10.17 -8.34
N GLY A 806 -8.11 -10.18 -8.64
CA GLY A 806 -7.11 -10.83 -7.78
C GLY A 806 -6.93 -10.19 -6.40
N HIS A 807 -7.47 -8.99 -6.17
CA HIS A 807 -7.49 -8.36 -4.83
C HIS A 807 -8.71 -8.75 -4.00
N ARG A 808 -9.66 -9.53 -4.56
CA ARG A 808 -10.83 -9.93 -3.78
C ARG A 808 -10.47 -11.06 -2.83
N SER A 809 -10.64 -10.83 -1.54
CA SER A 809 -10.25 -11.75 -0.46
C SER A 809 -11.40 -12.10 0.47
N PRO A 810 -11.29 -13.16 1.28
CA PRO A 810 -12.30 -13.48 2.28
C PRO A 810 -12.14 -12.59 3.52
N GLY A 811 -13.22 -11.88 3.89
CA GLY A 811 -13.31 -11.12 5.14
C GLY A 811 -14.44 -11.67 6.02
N TYR A 812 -14.26 -11.63 7.36
CA TYR A 812 -15.28 -12.13 8.28
C TYR A 812 -15.48 -11.22 9.49
N ILE A 813 -16.74 -11.11 9.95
CA ILE A 813 -17.09 -10.44 11.19
C ILE A 813 -17.88 -11.41 12.06
N ILE A 814 -17.35 -11.76 13.21
CA ILE A 814 -17.92 -12.76 14.11
C ILE A 814 -18.22 -12.12 15.46
N SER A 815 -19.49 -12.00 15.77
CA SER A 815 -19.97 -11.37 17.01
C SER A 815 -21.42 -11.78 17.29
N PRO A 816 -21.88 -11.77 18.55
CA PRO A 816 -23.30 -11.88 18.84
C PRO A 816 -24.13 -10.71 18.30
N TYR A 817 -23.48 -9.62 17.91
CA TYR A 817 -24.11 -8.38 17.46
C TYR A 817 -24.25 -8.26 15.94
N VAL A 818 -23.72 -9.19 15.17
CA VAL A 818 -23.90 -9.19 13.71
C VAL A 818 -25.19 -9.93 13.30
N VAL A 819 -25.63 -9.63 12.08
CA VAL A 819 -26.76 -10.33 11.46
C VAL A 819 -26.36 -11.78 11.24
N GLN A 820 -27.07 -12.71 11.87
CA GLN A 820 -26.83 -14.14 11.70
C GLN A 820 -27.89 -14.78 10.82
N ASN A 821 -27.49 -15.73 9.96
CA ASN A 821 -28.35 -16.40 8.98
C ASN A 821 -29.09 -15.41 8.05
N GLY A 822 -28.45 -14.28 7.77
CA GLY A 822 -28.96 -13.23 6.89
C GLY A 822 -28.62 -13.48 5.41
N PRO A 823 -29.01 -12.55 4.54
CA PRO A 823 -28.59 -12.57 3.14
C PRO A 823 -27.08 -12.25 3.04
N THR A 824 -26.48 -12.63 1.92
CA THR A 824 -25.11 -12.21 1.57
C THR A 824 -25.04 -10.70 1.47
N ASP A 825 -23.98 -10.09 2.01
CA ASP A 825 -23.69 -8.67 1.79
C ASP A 825 -22.80 -8.50 0.55
N HIS A 826 -23.33 -7.85 -0.47
CA HIS A 826 -22.66 -7.52 -1.73
C HIS A 826 -22.06 -6.11 -1.72
N THR A 827 -22.06 -5.45 -0.57
CA THR A 827 -21.45 -4.12 -0.44
C THR A 827 -19.94 -4.19 -0.71
N TYR A 828 -19.43 -3.21 -1.45
CA TYR A 828 -18.00 -3.09 -1.66
C TYR A 828 -17.33 -2.67 -0.36
N TYR A 829 -16.49 -3.51 0.15
CA TYR A 829 -15.66 -3.28 1.33
C TYR A 829 -14.20 -3.56 1.05
N THR A 830 -13.34 -2.91 1.83
CA THR A 830 -11.91 -3.18 1.87
C THR A 830 -11.47 -3.35 3.33
N GLN A 831 -10.23 -3.75 3.53
CA GLN A 831 -9.56 -3.76 4.84
C GLN A 831 -9.80 -2.44 5.61
N VAL A 832 -9.78 -1.30 4.92
CA VAL A 832 -10.02 0.02 5.55
C VAL A 832 -11.43 0.13 6.15
N ASN A 833 -12.42 -0.56 5.60
CA ASN A 833 -13.76 -0.60 6.18
C ASN A 833 -13.79 -1.39 7.50
N MET A 834 -13.00 -2.46 7.63
CA MET A 834 -12.82 -3.16 8.91
C MET A 834 -12.11 -2.26 9.92
N THR A 835 -10.98 -1.67 9.56
CA THR A 835 -10.26 -0.69 10.40
C THR A 835 -11.20 0.41 10.86
N ARG A 836 -11.98 1.01 9.96
CA ARG A 836 -12.97 2.04 10.28
C ARG A 836 -14.06 1.56 11.24
N THR A 837 -14.49 0.33 11.10
CA THR A 837 -15.50 -0.28 11.99
C THR A 837 -14.93 -0.50 13.39
N ILE A 838 -13.69 -0.94 13.48
CA ILE A 838 -12.96 -1.11 14.76
C ILE A 838 -12.78 0.25 15.45
N GLU A 839 -12.32 1.28 14.72
CA GLU A 839 -12.23 2.65 15.25
C GLU A 839 -13.56 3.14 15.82
N GLN A 840 -14.66 2.92 15.08
CA GLN A 840 -16.00 3.33 15.50
C GLN A 840 -16.43 2.62 16.80
N ILE A 841 -16.13 1.32 16.94
CA ILE A 841 -16.42 0.52 18.13
C ILE A 841 -15.58 1.00 19.32
N LEU A 842 -14.28 1.21 19.12
CA LEU A 842 -13.34 1.57 20.17
C LEU A 842 -13.35 3.08 20.49
N GLY A 843 -13.99 3.90 19.65
CA GLY A 843 -14.07 5.35 19.81
C GLY A 843 -12.80 6.09 19.37
N LEU A 844 -12.04 5.52 18.44
CA LEU A 844 -10.79 6.06 17.91
C LEU A 844 -11.07 7.05 16.77
N PRO A 845 -10.26 8.11 16.61
CA PRO A 845 -10.38 9.02 15.47
C PRO A 845 -9.82 8.38 14.20
N PRO A 846 -10.27 8.79 13.01
CA PRO A 846 -9.63 8.37 11.77
C PRO A 846 -8.19 8.89 11.67
N MET A 847 -7.29 8.07 11.12
CA MET A 847 -5.87 8.39 10.93
C MET A 847 -5.64 9.24 9.67
N ASN A 848 -6.39 9.00 8.60
CA ASN A 848 -6.18 9.63 7.30
C ASN A 848 -7.48 9.81 6.48
N GLN A 849 -7.36 10.09 5.20
CA GLN A 849 -8.51 10.28 4.32
C GLN A 849 -9.30 9.00 4.04
N PHE A 850 -8.62 7.85 3.97
CA PHE A 850 -9.26 6.60 3.54
C PHE A 850 -10.18 6.06 4.64
N ASP A 851 -9.69 5.95 5.88
CA ASP A 851 -10.50 5.52 7.00
C ASP A 851 -11.58 6.57 7.38
N LEU A 852 -11.31 7.87 7.16
CA LEU A 852 -12.31 8.91 7.36
C LEU A 852 -13.53 8.75 6.45
N ILE A 853 -13.33 8.39 5.19
CA ILE A 853 -14.43 8.23 4.21
C ILE A 853 -14.93 6.80 4.12
N ALA A 854 -14.20 5.83 4.63
CA ALA A 854 -14.65 4.44 4.67
C ALA A 854 -15.97 4.31 5.44
N SER A 855 -16.83 3.46 4.93
CA SER A 855 -18.11 3.16 5.57
C SER A 855 -17.89 2.15 6.67
N PRO A 856 -18.27 2.46 7.92
CA PRO A 856 -18.42 1.38 8.91
C PRO A 856 -19.38 0.32 8.39
N MET A 857 -19.09 -0.94 8.63
CA MET A 857 -19.83 -2.12 8.10
C MET A 857 -21.19 -2.29 8.80
N GLY A 858 -21.99 -1.24 8.77
CA GLY A 858 -23.22 -1.11 9.56
C GLY A 858 -24.39 -1.98 9.09
N THR A 859 -24.36 -2.48 7.85
CA THR A 859 -25.31 -3.44 7.30
C THR A 859 -25.18 -4.80 7.96
N ASP A 860 -23.99 -5.15 8.38
CA ASP A 860 -23.68 -6.43 9.02
C ASP A 860 -24.04 -6.48 10.51
N PHE A 861 -24.34 -5.34 11.13
CA PHE A 861 -24.72 -5.28 12.54
C PHE A 861 -26.24 -5.20 12.76
N VAL A 862 -26.72 -5.97 13.74
CA VAL A 862 -28.14 -5.98 14.10
C VAL A 862 -28.60 -4.60 14.57
N LYS A 863 -29.63 -4.06 13.92
CA LYS A 863 -30.27 -2.82 14.36
C LYS A 863 -31.16 -3.10 15.58
N GLY A 864 -30.69 -2.74 16.76
CA GLY A 864 -31.42 -2.90 18.01
C GLY A 864 -30.86 -3.99 18.91
N THR A 865 -31.74 -4.81 19.49
CA THR A 865 -31.36 -5.91 20.40
C THR A 865 -31.22 -7.20 19.59
N PRO A 866 -30.04 -7.83 19.57
CA PRO A 866 -29.88 -9.11 18.89
C PRO A 866 -30.81 -10.19 19.47
N PRO A 867 -31.26 -11.15 18.67
CA PRO A 867 -31.92 -12.37 19.16
C PRO A 867 -31.05 -13.08 20.21
N ALA A 868 -31.71 -13.77 21.15
CA ALA A 868 -30.98 -14.48 22.20
C ALA A 868 -30.07 -15.59 21.64
N ASP A 869 -30.45 -16.20 20.54
CA ASP A 869 -29.69 -17.27 19.89
C ASP A 869 -28.36 -16.75 19.26
N ASN A 870 -28.26 -15.45 18.95
CA ASN A 870 -27.01 -14.87 18.49
C ASN A 870 -25.88 -15.00 19.54
N PHE A 871 -26.23 -15.09 20.83
CA PHE A 871 -25.26 -15.24 21.92
C PHE A 871 -24.84 -16.69 22.18
N LEU A 872 -25.42 -17.66 21.47
CA LEU A 872 -24.94 -19.04 21.55
C LEU A 872 -23.47 -19.10 21.12
N PRO A 873 -22.63 -19.84 21.83
CA PRO A 873 -21.23 -20.01 21.43
C PRO A 873 -21.15 -20.73 20.09
N TRP A 874 -20.01 -20.59 19.46
CA TRP A 874 -19.67 -21.32 18.26
C TRP A 874 -18.59 -22.35 18.59
N THR A 875 -18.69 -23.55 18.04
CA THR A 875 -17.75 -24.64 18.30
C THR A 875 -17.05 -25.01 17.01
N HIS A 876 -15.74 -25.04 17.03
CA HIS A 876 -14.93 -25.43 15.88
C HIS A 876 -15.18 -26.89 15.49
N VAL A 877 -14.96 -27.17 14.20
CA VAL A 877 -14.98 -28.54 13.70
C VAL A 877 -13.56 -29.00 13.39
N PRO A 878 -13.20 -30.24 13.73
CA PRO A 878 -11.89 -30.76 13.43
C PRO A 878 -11.70 -30.89 11.93
N ASN A 879 -10.50 -30.60 11.44
CA ASN A 879 -10.16 -30.79 10.05
C ASN A 879 -10.02 -32.28 9.71
N GLN A 880 -10.33 -32.62 8.45
CA GLN A 880 -10.22 -34.01 7.95
C GLN A 880 -8.89 -34.27 7.25
N ILE A 881 -8.17 -33.23 6.88
CA ILE A 881 -6.81 -33.32 6.32
C ILE A 881 -5.82 -33.47 7.47
N PRO A 882 -4.93 -34.48 7.44
CA PRO A 882 -3.88 -34.55 8.44
C PRO A 882 -2.97 -33.31 8.36
N LEU A 883 -2.90 -32.52 9.43
CA LEU A 883 -2.15 -31.26 9.44
C LEU A 883 -0.64 -31.45 9.17
N SER A 884 -0.10 -32.63 9.50
CA SER A 884 1.29 -33.01 9.20
C SER A 884 1.46 -33.66 7.81
N GLN A 885 0.47 -33.59 6.92
CA GLN A 885 0.57 -34.20 5.60
C GLN A 885 1.76 -33.60 4.82
N GLY A 886 2.63 -34.45 4.33
CA GLY A 886 3.86 -34.06 3.64
C GLY A 886 5.09 -33.94 4.55
N VAL A 887 4.94 -34.03 5.88
CA VAL A 887 6.04 -33.89 6.84
C VAL A 887 6.38 -35.25 7.48
N GLY A 888 7.66 -35.55 7.59
CA GLY A 888 8.15 -36.79 8.23
C GLY A 888 7.67 -38.07 7.54
N ASP A 889 7.02 -38.94 8.31
CA ASP A 889 6.48 -40.21 7.79
C ASP A 889 5.08 -40.08 7.16
N ASN A 890 4.47 -38.90 7.25
CA ASN A 890 3.14 -38.65 6.70
C ASN A 890 3.22 -38.20 5.22
N ILE A 891 3.76 -39.06 4.39
CA ILE A 891 3.96 -38.79 2.97
C ILE A 891 2.62 -38.77 2.24
N VAL A 892 2.51 -37.90 1.25
CA VAL A 892 1.33 -37.86 0.37
C VAL A 892 1.17 -39.20 -0.34
N ASP A 893 0.04 -39.89 -0.19
CA ASP A 893 -0.26 -41.17 -0.84
C ASP A 893 -0.38 -41.00 -2.37
N ASP A 894 0.68 -41.37 -3.06
CA ASP A 894 0.75 -41.38 -4.53
C ASP A 894 0.42 -42.75 -5.16
N SER A 895 -0.07 -43.70 -4.35
CA SER A 895 -0.31 -45.08 -4.82
C SER A 895 -1.28 -45.14 -5.98
N LYS A 896 -2.21 -44.22 -6.08
CA LYS A 896 -3.21 -44.12 -7.16
C LYS A 896 -2.75 -43.28 -8.36
N ASP A 897 -1.64 -42.59 -8.24
CA ASP A 897 -1.13 -41.72 -9.29
C ASP A 897 -0.60 -42.53 -10.50
N SER A 898 -0.88 -42.02 -11.68
CA SER A 898 -0.24 -42.54 -12.88
C SER A 898 1.29 -42.28 -12.87
N PRO A 899 2.11 -43.03 -13.61
CA PRO A 899 3.54 -42.74 -13.69
C PRO A 899 3.87 -41.27 -14.09
N ALA A 900 3.03 -40.66 -14.94
CA ALA A 900 3.19 -39.27 -15.35
C ALA A 900 2.92 -38.30 -14.18
N VAL A 901 1.82 -38.51 -13.44
CA VAL A 901 1.46 -37.69 -12.26
C VAL A 901 2.52 -37.82 -11.17
N LYS A 902 3.03 -39.04 -10.90
CA LYS A 902 4.15 -39.24 -9.94
C LYS A 902 5.39 -38.42 -10.30
N THR A 903 5.70 -38.38 -11.61
CA THR A 903 6.85 -37.59 -12.09
C THR A 903 6.61 -36.08 -11.89
N LEU A 904 5.40 -35.58 -12.20
CA LEU A 904 5.04 -34.19 -12.00
C LEU A 904 5.05 -33.81 -10.52
N ARG A 905 4.40 -34.61 -9.67
CA ARG A 905 4.38 -34.42 -8.20
C ARG A 905 5.80 -34.33 -7.62
N LYS A 906 6.66 -35.29 -7.99
CA LYS A 906 8.04 -35.27 -7.54
C LYS A 906 8.78 -34.01 -7.97
N GLY A 907 8.58 -33.54 -9.20
CA GLY A 907 9.19 -32.31 -9.71
C GLY A 907 8.74 -31.08 -8.95
N TRP A 908 7.44 -30.98 -8.67
CA TRP A 908 6.89 -29.87 -7.91
C TRP A 908 7.28 -29.88 -6.43
N LEU A 909 7.36 -31.04 -5.78
CA LEU A 909 7.86 -31.15 -4.41
C LEU A 909 9.34 -30.72 -4.32
N GLN A 910 10.17 -31.12 -5.31
CA GLN A 910 11.54 -30.61 -5.38
C GLN A 910 11.56 -29.08 -5.57
N LYS A 911 10.68 -28.53 -6.40
CA LYS A 911 10.58 -27.09 -6.61
C LYS A 911 10.12 -26.36 -5.34
N LYS A 912 9.21 -26.94 -4.55
CA LYS A 912 8.84 -26.42 -3.23
C LYS A 912 10.05 -26.33 -2.31
N GLU A 913 10.87 -27.40 -2.23
CA GLU A 913 12.10 -27.38 -1.42
C GLU A 913 13.04 -26.25 -1.86
N GLU A 914 13.12 -25.95 -3.16
CA GLU A 914 13.92 -24.86 -3.71
C GLU A 914 13.31 -23.50 -3.35
N ILE A 915 11.98 -23.34 -3.42
CA ILE A 915 11.25 -22.13 -3.06
C ILE A 915 11.40 -21.86 -1.56
N SER A 916 11.17 -22.87 -0.71
CA SER A 916 11.19 -22.74 0.74
C SER A 916 12.60 -22.64 1.33
N ALA A 917 13.65 -22.98 0.55
CA ALA A 917 15.02 -23.02 1.05
C ALA A 917 15.52 -21.65 1.53
N GLY A 918 15.50 -21.43 2.84
CA GLY A 918 15.96 -20.20 3.50
C GLY A 918 14.98 -19.04 3.43
N LYS A 919 13.75 -19.26 3.01
CA LYS A 919 12.73 -18.23 2.79
C LYS A 919 11.56 -18.28 3.78
N MET A 920 11.41 -19.37 4.55
CA MET A 920 10.32 -19.55 5.52
C MET A 920 10.21 -18.46 6.60
N HIS A 921 11.20 -17.61 6.71
CA HIS A 921 11.26 -16.52 7.68
C HIS A 921 11.14 -15.12 7.02
N LYS A 922 10.70 -15.07 5.77
CA LYS A 922 10.57 -13.83 5.02
C LYS A 922 9.29 -13.88 4.20
N PRO A 923 8.27 -13.10 4.56
CA PRO A 923 7.08 -13.01 3.74
C PRO A 923 7.45 -12.59 2.32
N ASP A 924 6.72 -13.10 1.34
CA ASP A 924 6.81 -12.79 -0.11
C ASP A 924 8.21 -12.85 -0.72
N SER A 925 9.09 -13.66 -0.15
CA SER A 925 10.44 -13.84 -0.70
C SER A 925 10.50 -14.86 -1.84
N GLU A 926 9.43 -15.59 -2.08
CA GLU A 926 9.25 -16.54 -3.16
C GLU A 926 8.62 -15.86 -4.39
N ASP A 927 8.70 -16.56 -5.52
CA ASP A 927 7.95 -16.19 -6.72
C ASP A 927 6.47 -16.61 -6.54
N PRO A 928 5.55 -15.66 -6.34
CA PRO A 928 4.14 -15.96 -6.02
C PRO A 928 3.44 -16.73 -7.13
N ASP A 929 3.84 -16.52 -8.39
CA ASP A 929 3.28 -17.25 -9.52
C ASP A 929 3.61 -18.73 -9.45
N THR A 930 4.83 -19.05 -9.03
CA THR A 930 5.27 -20.42 -8.81
C THR A 930 4.54 -21.06 -7.63
N VAL A 931 4.32 -20.31 -6.55
CA VAL A 931 3.57 -20.78 -5.38
C VAL A 931 2.13 -21.09 -5.76
N ASN A 932 1.42 -20.19 -6.43
CA ASN A 932 0.03 -20.42 -6.85
C ASN A 932 -0.12 -21.60 -7.82
N HIS A 933 0.84 -21.82 -8.72
CA HIS A 933 0.86 -23.02 -9.55
C HIS A 933 1.08 -24.29 -8.73
N PHE A 934 1.97 -24.24 -7.75
CA PHE A 934 2.23 -25.36 -6.85
C PHE A 934 0.98 -25.71 -6.04
N ASP A 935 0.33 -24.71 -5.43
CA ASP A 935 -0.91 -24.85 -4.69
C ASP A 935 -2.00 -25.49 -5.53
N TRP A 936 -2.19 -24.96 -6.74
CA TRP A 936 -3.18 -25.49 -7.68
C TRP A 936 -2.94 -26.96 -8.03
N TYR A 937 -1.71 -27.30 -8.45
CA TYR A 937 -1.41 -28.66 -8.87
C TYR A 937 -1.46 -29.65 -7.71
N MET A 938 -0.97 -29.27 -6.53
CA MET A 938 -1.04 -30.11 -5.34
C MET A 938 -2.48 -30.34 -4.90
N SER A 939 -3.29 -29.27 -4.87
CA SER A 939 -4.69 -29.33 -4.45
C SER A 939 -5.59 -30.06 -5.44
N THR A 940 -5.31 -29.99 -6.73
CA THR A 940 -6.08 -30.70 -7.77
C THR A 940 -5.57 -32.11 -8.09
N GLY A 941 -4.52 -32.57 -7.39
CA GLY A 941 -3.89 -33.89 -7.65
C GLY A 941 -3.35 -34.01 -9.08
N PHE A 942 -2.92 -32.92 -9.70
CA PHE A 942 -2.43 -32.84 -11.09
C PHE A 942 -3.45 -33.27 -12.14
N THR A 943 -4.73 -33.23 -11.81
CA THR A 943 -5.81 -33.62 -12.72
C THR A 943 -6.36 -32.46 -13.54
N ARG A 944 -6.07 -31.23 -13.12
CA ARG A 944 -6.56 -29.99 -13.74
C ARG A 944 -5.39 -29.10 -14.11
N PRO A 945 -5.38 -28.50 -15.33
CA PRO A 945 -4.40 -27.47 -15.66
C PRO A 945 -4.63 -26.23 -14.79
N TYR A 946 -3.58 -25.45 -14.55
CA TYR A 946 -3.73 -24.16 -13.91
C TYR A 946 -4.71 -23.31 -14.76
N PRO A 947 -5.70 -22.65 -14.13
CA PRO A 947 -6.81 -22.05 -14.87
C PRO A 947 -6.37 -20.91 -15.79
N GLY A 948 -5.44 -20.09 -15.35
CA GLY A 948 -5.03 -18.93 -16.09
C GLY A 948 -6.21 -18.02 -16.46
N GLU A 949 -6.05 -17.27 -17.53
CA GLU A 949 -7.05 -16.33 -18.03
C GLU A 949 -8.37 -16.95 -18.48
N LYS A 950 -8.41 -18.27 -18.72
CA LYS A 950 -9.62 -18.96 -19.22
C LYS A 950 -10.76 -19.03 -18.21
N THR A 951 -10.43 -18.91 -16.96
CA THR A 951 -11.38 -18.97 -15.84
C THR A 951 -11.67 -17.59 -15.24
N VAL A 952 -10.89 -16.60 -15.63
CA VAL A 952 -11.09 -15.23 -15.18
C VAL A 952 -12.17 -14.58 -16.02
N ARG A 953 -13.02 -13.80 -15.38
CA ARG A 953 -14.15 -13.11 -16.02
C ARG A 953 -13.65 -12.16 -17.13
N PRO A 954 -14.11 -12.30 -18.39
CA PRO A 954 -13.63 -11.44 -19.46
C PRO A 954 -14.04 -9.98 -19.24
N ALA A 955 -13.21 -9.05 -19.69
CA ALA A 955 -13.46 -7.61 -19.55
C ALA A 955 -14.84 -7.15 -20.05
N SER A 956 -15.45 -7.87 -21.04
CA SER A 956 -16.81 -7.60 -21.51
C SER A 956 -17.89 -7.83 -20.46
N GLU A 957 -17.66 -8.65 -19.45
CA GLU A 957 -18.59 -8.95 -18.37
C GLU A 957 -18.55 -7.89 -17.25
N PHE A 958 -17.45 -7.18 -17.11
CA PHE A 958 -17.36 -6.04 -16.20
C PHE A 958 -18.25 -4.86 -16.63
N ASN A 959 -18.76 -4.87 -17.85
CA ASN A 959 -19.76 -3.90 -18.30
C ASN A 959 -21.15 -4.14 -17.71
N ASN A 960 -21.36 -5.24 -16.99
CA ASN A 960 -22.52 -5.39 -16.12
C ASN A 960 -22.07 -4.99 -14.71
N PRO A 961 -22.56 -3.87 -14.17
CA PRO A 961 -22.37 -3.57 -12.76
C PRO A 961 -22.95 -4.74 -11.96
N ALA A 962 -22.50 -4.86 -10.72
CA ALA A 962 -22.86 -5.86 -9.74
C ALA A 962 -24.09 -6.72 -10.07
N PRO A 963 -24.13 -8.01 -9.71
CA PRO A 963 -25.28 -8.84 -9.94
C PRO A 963 -26.52 -8.01 -9.64
N ALA A 964 -27.48 -7.97 -10.55
CA ALA A 964 -28.72 -7.27 -10.33
C ALA A 964 -29.20 -7.72 -8.97
N GLY A 965 -29.07 -6.83 -7.98
CA GLY A 965 -29.58 -7.08 -6.67
C GLY A 965 -30.97 -7.62 -6.89
N ASP A 966 -31.28 -8.71 -6.27
CA ASP A 966 -32.62 -9.23 -6.26
C ASP A 966 -33.49 -8.01 -6.03
N GLY A 967 -34.29 -7.67 -7.03
CA GLY A 967 -35.13 -6.50 -6.93
C GLY A 967 -35.92 -6.62 -5.67
N ASP A 968 -35.50 -5.97 -4.63
CA ASP A 968 -36.34 -5.66 -3.50
C ASP A 968 -37.39 -4.72 -4.02
N ASP A 969 -38.44 -5.32 -4.54
CA ASP A 969 -39.74 -4.71 -4.57
C ASP A 969 -40.18 -4.55 -3.10
N ASP A 970 -40.17 -3.32 -2.65
CA ASP A 970 -40.69 -2.64 -1.48
C ASP A 970 -39.67 -2.13 -0.45
#